data_fc9da27528cf6b665a6755a52b2cd62a
#
_entry.id   fc9da27528cf6b665a6755a52b2cd62a
#
_cell.length_a   1.000
_cell.length_b   1.000
_cell.length_c   1.000
_cell.angle_alpha   90.00
_cell.angle_beta   90.00
_cell.angle_gamma   90.00
#
_symmetry.space_group_name_H-M   'P 1'
#
loop_
_entity.id
_entity.type
_entity.pdbx_description
1 polymer ?
#
loop_
_entity_poly.entity_id
_entity_poly.type
_entity_poly.pdbx_seq_one_letter_code
_entity_poly.pdbx_strand_id
1 'polypeptide(L)'
;MLKNPNQKVIKRMAGNALKVNRRKTITLFFAVLLSSFLVFTIFTVGDSYFRLQKIQNIRMSGAEFDAIMYGVTDEQRQMCENNPDIVLTGTAGVCGWVEKTDQDSTPDVGLIWADDGYWTQMMEPVREKLEGRYPTALNEIMVTKSALKECGYEDLEVGDTLAMSYGTYEGIFTGTFRICGIWDGYGPKKQFYVSKEFYDQSGWKLSQAASGRYFMDFKQKIMTKTEQNAFIESMNLGKQQNLFFMEDLGASVQILAGLIGLIAVTCLCAYLLIYNIMYLSVAGKVRYYGLLQTVGMTEKQIKRMMKEQMLLIGSAGTVLGCLSGGMVSFFLIPVVVKSLGIKSGYVGADMVRFHPAVLLATILLVGVTIFLASQKPTKMAADISPIEALGYRPTHKTVKERKAGKGKVIARLSLEQVTKDKKRTAVVLLSLAASLSVYLCIVTMLDSQAARTIVSNYMDTDMVIKNDTACKEKSEDRRDILDDSFVKSIKENAGVSEVHSMIFAEITVPWEPDFAEMWMKEFYAKWMSIPYSKEKHEYQNHPENFGSSLIGIDEQEFDYLNNSLTHPIKKEDFLSGKVCIVYRNGLDLSDADIIGKNVTCALYEDQQTTKTFTIEGVTDENYYTALLGYPPTIIASDQVVKTFANHPITLKTSIKYHKEYDRDTEQEILSLLEESDNAKDFSWESKIEDADEIEKAQGNMPQLGIGIVLILAFIGIMNYMNTFVVNVQSRMTELSVMESIGMTPKQLLGMLVREGVLYAGGAWLVTLTVGMGVTYLLYESMNYRGIAFSVPLLPLLFAVGISFLVCTMVPVLTWIILEKNGTVVERIKGVE
;
A
#
# COMPACT_ATOMS: atom_id res chain seq x y z
N MET A 1 47.64 -2.56 -42.61
CA MET A 1 47.03 -1.36 -42.02
C MET A 1 47.52 -1.14 -40.60
N LEU A 2 48.34 -0.11 -40.40
CA LEU A 2 48.92 0.27 -39.11
C LEU A 2 47.80 0.59 -38.12
N LYS A 3 47.75 -0.12 -36.99
CA LYS A 3 46.90 0.25 -35.84
C LYS A 3 47.43 1.57 -35.27
N ASN A 4 46.84 2.68 -35.70
CA ASN A 4 47.17 3.98 -35.10
C ASN A 4 46.10 4.36 -34.10
N PRO A 5 46.27 4.06 -32.81
CA PRO A 5 45.29 4.43 -31.79
C PRO A 5 45.58 5.84 -31.28
N ASN A 6 45.30 6.89 -32.06
CA ASN A 6 45.37 8.28 -31.60
C ASN A 6 44.25 8.58 -30.58
N GLN A 7 44.26 7.80 -29.49
CA GLN A 7 43.23 7.88 -28.42
C GLN A 7 43.15 9.27 -27.79
N LYS A 8 44.33 9.93 -27.61
CA LYS A 8 44.38 11.30 -27.05
C LYS A 8 43.72 12.30 -27.98
N VAL A 9 43.90 12.18 -29.32
CA VAL A 9 43.30 13.06 -30.30
C VAL A 9 41.77 12.87 -30.33
N ILE A 10 41.28 11.64 -30.32
CA ILE A 10 39.86 11.32 -30.31
C ILE A 10 39.16 11.89 -29.05
N LYS A 11 39.76 11.73 -27.87
CA LYS A 11 39.28 12.33 -26.61
C LYS A 11 39.24 13.86 -26.66
N ARG A 12 40.26 14.48 -27.21
CA ARG A 12 40.35 15.94 -27.40
C ARG A 12 39.26 16.43 -28.36
N MET A 13 39.05 15.73 -29.47
CA MET A 13 37.98 16.00 -30.43
C MET A 13 36.60 15.84 -29.82
N ALA A 14 36.37 14.78 -29.02
CA ALA A 14 35.14 14.57 -28.30
C ALA A 14 34.85 15.73 -27.34
N GLY A 15 35.84 16.15 -26.54
CA GLY A 15 35.71 17.28 -25.63
C GLY A 15 35.44 18.62 -26.34
N ASN A 16 36.13 18.89 -27.46
CA ASN A 16 35.90 20.09 -28.23
C ASN A 16 34.52 20.13 -28.90
N ALA A 17 34.04 18.98 -29.38
CA ALA A 17 32.71 18.85 -29.98
C ALA A 17 31.59 19.14 -28.94
N LEU A 18 31.81 18.80 -27.67
CA LEU A 18 30.89 19.12 -26.56
C LEU A 18 30.88 20.63 -26.26
N LYS A 19 32.07 21.28 -26.25
CA LYS A 19 32.19 22.70 -26.00
C LYS A 19 31.54 23.54 -27.10
N VAL A 20 31.69 23.16 -28.35
CA VAL A 20 31.09 23.88 -29.52
C VAL A 20 29.56 23.72 -29.49
N ASN A 21 29.02 22.61 -29.02
CA ASN A 21 27.59 22.38 -28.99
C ASN A 21 26.97 22.55 -27.60
N ARG A 22 27.32 23.59 -26.89
CA ARG A 22 26.95 23.80 -25.46
C ARG A 22 25.46 23.56 -25.17
N ARG A 23 24.53 24.08 -25.96
CA ARG A 23 23.07 23.92 -25.72
C ARG A 23 22.66 22.44 -25.72
N LYS A 24 23.06 21.67 -26.73
CA LYS A 24 22.74 20.23 -26.82
C LYS A 24 23.42 19.41 -25.73
N THR A 25 24.66 19.75 -25.40
CA THR A 25 25.43 19.13 -24.33
C THR A 25 24.77 19.35 -22.99
N ILE A 26 24.32 20.58 -22.69
CA ILE A 26 23.58 20.90 -21.46
C ILE A 26 22.27 20.14 -21.38
N THR A 27 21.47 20.10 -22.45
CA THR A 27 20.21 19.37 -22.47
C THR A 27 20.41 17.86 -22.22
N LEU A 28 21.44 17.26 -22.85
CA LEU A 28 21.78 15.87 -22.69
C LEU A 28 22.29 15.57 -21.27
N PHE A 29 23.11 16.50 -20.74
CA PHE A 29 23.60 16.42 -19.36
C PHE A 29 22.43 16.44 -18.35
N PHE A 30 21.48 17.38 -18.48
CA PHE A 30 20.32 17.45 -17.61
C PHE A 30 19.41 16.21 -17.76
N ALA A 31 19.28 15.65 -18.96
CA ALA A 31 18.54 14.42 -19.17
C ALA A 31 19.12 13.25 -18.38
N VAL A 32 20.45 13.09 -18.42
CA VAL A 32 21.15 12.06 -17.66
C VAL A 32 21.07 12.33 -16.16
N LEU A 33 21.31 13.58 -15.74
CA LEU A 33 21.25 14.00 -14.34
C LEU A 33 19.89 13.68 -13.73
N LEU A 34 18.79 14.13 -14.36
CA LEU A 34 17.43 13.91 -13.86
C LEU A 34 17.06 12.42 -13.84
N SER A 35 17.47 11.67 -14.85
CA SER A 35 17.24 10.24 -14.89
C SER A 35 17.97 9.50 -13.77
N SER A 36 19.24 9.84 -13.54
CA SER A 36 20.05 9.25 -12.46
C SER A 36 19.53 9.67 -11.09
N PHE A 37 19.12 10.91 -10.94
CA PHE A 37 18.47 11.43 -9.74
C PHE A 37 17.22 10.63 -9.39
N LEU A 38 16.29 10.46 -10.34
CA LEU A 38 15.06 9.72 -10.09
C LEU A 38 15.31 8.25 -9.77
N VAL A 39 16.12 7.57 -10.60
CA VAL A 39 16.41 6.15 -10.37
C VAL A 39 17.07 5.94 -9.01
N PHE A 40 18.04 6.78 -8.66
CA PHE A 40 18.71 6.69 -7.35
C PHE A 40 17.75 6.97 -6.19
N THR A 41 16.91 7.99 -6.32
CA THR A 41 15.92 8.35 -5.29
C THR A 41 14.90 7.22 -5.11
N ILE A 42 14.36 6.67 -6.21
CA ILE A 42 13.39 5.54 -6.14
C ILE A 42 14.02 4.32 -5.45
N PHE A 43 15.24 3.94 -5.82
CA PHE A 43 15.93 2.83 -5.17
C PHE A 43 16.22 3.09 -3.69
N THR A 44 16.69 4.31 -3.34
CA THR A 44 17.04 4.65 -1.96
C THR A 44 15.80 4.71 -1.07
N VAL A 45 14.70 5.28 -1.57
CA VAL A 45 13.43 5.33 -0.85
C VAL A 45 12.85 3.92 -0.70
N GLY A 46 12.89 3.11 -1.76
CA GLY A 46 12.42 1.71 -1.71
C GLY A 46 13.20 0.87 -0.71
N ASP A 47 14.54 0.90 -0.76
CA ASP A 47 15.42 0.19 0.19
C ASP A 47 15.14 0.63 1.63
N SER A 48 15.02 1.93 1.86
CA SER A 48 14.70 2.48 3.18
C SER A 48 13.30 2.05 3.65
N TYR A 49 12.31 2.06 2.76
CA TYR A 49 10.95 1.63 3.07
C TYR A 49 10.91 0.17 3.57
N PHE A 50 11.48 -0.77 2.80
CA PHE A 50 11.48 -2.19 3.20
C PHE A 50 12.23 -2.43 4.50
N ARG A 51 13.37 -1.76 4.69
CA ARG A 51 14.15 -1.87 5.93
C ARG A 51 13.36 -1.34 7.13
N LEU A 52 12.68 -0.20 6.99
CA LEU A 52 11.92 0.40 8.06
C LEU A 52 10.65 -0.38 8.37
N GLN A 53 9.98 -0.91 7.35
CA GLN A 53 8.85 -1.82 7.51
C GLN A 53 9.26 -3.07 8.29
N LYS A 54 10.41 -3.66 7.94
CA LYS A 54 10.96 -4.80 8.69
C LYS A 54 11.20 -4.45 10.16
N ILE A 55 11.84 -3.31 10.45
CA ILE A 55 12.09 -2.86 11.83
C ILE A 55 10.76 -2.62 12.57
N GLN A 56 9.79 -2.02 11.91
CA GLN A 56 8.47 -1.79 12.51
C GLN A 56 7.76 -3.11 12.82
N ASN A 57 7.78 -4.06 11.89
CA ASN A 57 7.17 -5.38 12.10
C ASN A 57 7.83 -6.10 13.29
N ILE A 58 9.17 -6.13 13.34
CA ILE A 58 9.91 -6.71 14.48
C ILE A 58 9.53 -6.04 15.80
N ARG A 59 9.40 -4.72 15.82
CA ARG A 59 9.01 -3.97 17.02
C ARG A 59 7.56 -4.22 17.44
N MET A 60 6.65 -4.31 16.48
CA MET A 60 5.24 -4.60 16.75
C MET A 60 5.02 -6.05 17.20
N SER A 61 5.68 -7.01 16.58
CA SER A 61 5.59 -8.42 16.93
C SER A 61 6.35 -8.78 18.20
N GLY A 62 7.29 -7.93 18.63
CA GLY A 62 8.08 -8.10 19.85
C GLY A 62 9.26 -9.05 19.69
N ALA A 63 9.52 -9.60 18.50
CA ALA A 63 10.66 -10.45 18.17
C ALA A 63 10.89 -10.50 16.65
N GLU A 64 12.07 -10.92 16.20
CA GLU A 64 12.37 -11.16 14.78
C GLU A 64 12.09 -12.62 14.43
N PHE A 65 11.04 -12.86 13.66
CA PHE A 65 10.66 -14.17 13.14
C PHE A 65 9.79 -14.01 11.88
N ASP A 66 9.74 -15.06 11.06
CA ASP A 66 8.95 -15.04 9.82
C ASP A 66 7.57 -15.70 9.99
N ALA A 67 7.43 -16.67 10.88
CA ALA A 67 6.16 -17.33 11.18
C ALA A 67 6.00 -17.69 12.66
N ILE A 68 4.75 -17.70 13.11
CA ILE A 68 4.36 -18.11 14.45
C ILE A 68 3.27 -19.18 14.38
N MET A 69 3.40 -20.24 15.17
CA MET A 69 2.40 -21.28 15.35
C MET A 69 1.88 -21.27 16.78
N TYR A 70 0.57 -21.19 16.92
CA TYR A 70 -0.14 -21.25 18.19
C TYR A 70 -0.50 -22.69 18.50
N GLY A 71 0.05 -23.24 19.59
CA GLY A 71 0.02 -24.64 19.92
C GLY A 71 0.97 -25.47 19.04
N VAL A 72 1.94 -26.15 19.62
CA VAL A 72 2.89 -26.98 18.90
C VAL A 72 3.05 -28.32 19.56
N THR A 73 2.89 -29.40 18.82
CA THR A 73 3.18 -30.76 19.29
C THR A 73 4.67 -31.08 19.18
N ASP A 74 5.16 -32.06 19.93
CA ASP A 74 6.57 -32.45 19.84
C ASP A 74 6.94 -32.95 18.45
N GLU A 75 6.01 -33.64 17.75
CA GLU A 75 6.21 -34.07 16.38
C GLU A 75 6.37 -32.89 15.41
N GLN A 76 5.49 -31.89 15.49
CA GLN A 76 5.58 -30.67 14.67
C GLN A 76 6.86 -29.90 14.96
N ARG A 77 7.28 -29.81 16.24
CA ARG A 77 8.53 -29.17 16.63
C ARG A 77 9.72 -29.89 16.01
N GLN A 78 9.80 -31.22 16.10
CA GLN A 78 10.85 -31.99 15.48
C GLN A 78 10.86 -31.85 13.95
N MET A 79 9.69 -31.77 13.30
CA MET A 79 9.61 -31.51 11.85
C MET A 79 10.23 -30.17 11.49
N CYS A 80 9.94 -29.10 12.26
CA CYS A 80 10.52 -27.78 12.03
C CYS A 80 12.04 -27.76 12.30
N GLU A 81 12.51 -28.35 13.40
CA GLU A 81 13.93 -28.39 13.78
C GLU A 81 14.78 -29.19 12.75
N ASN A 82 14.18 -30.18 12.10
CA ASN A 82 14.84 -30.97 11.05
C ASN A 82 14.68 -30.37 9.64
N ASN A 83 13.93 -29.30 9.48
CA ASN A 83 13.71 -28.67 8.19
C ASN A 83 14.91 -27.79 7.81
N PRO A 84 15.64 -28.08 6.72
CA PRO A 84 16.83 -27.33 6.30
C PRO A 84 16.54 -25.87 5.88
N ASP A 85 15.28 -25.54 5.64
CA ASP A 85 14.85 -24.21 5.26
C ASP A 85 14.55 -23.31 6.47
N ILE A 86 14.51 -23.86 7.69
CA ILE A 86 14.36 -23.12 8.94
C ILE A 86 15.76 -22.90 9.55
N VAL A 87 16.09 -21.66 9.82
CA VAL A 87 17.43 -21.26 10.33
C VAL A 87 17.43 -21.20 11.85
N LEU A 88 16.33 -20.72 12.42
CA LEU A 88 16.19 -20.51 13.86
C LEU A 88 14.77 -20.82 14.29
N THR A 89 14.64 -21.47 15.43
CA THR A 89 13.37 -21.72 16.11
C THR A 89 13.42 -21.16 17.52
N GLY A 90 12.26 -20.74 18.00
CA GLY A 90 12.11 -20.26 19.36
C GLY A 90 10.77 -20.69 19.94
N THR A 91 10.71 -20.90 21.22
CA THR A 91 9.50 -21.34 21.92
C THR A 91 9.18 -20.41 23.08
N ALA A 92 7.91 -20.06 23.22
CA ALA A 92 7.39 -19.39 24.42
C ALA A 92 6.10 -20.07 24.88
N GLY A 93 5.88 -20.08 26.18
CA GLY A 93 4.67 -20.62 26.79
C GLY A 93 4.03 -19.62 27.72
N VAL A 94 2.74 -19.33 27.52
CA VAL A 94 1.95 -18.56 28.49
C VAL A 94 1.68 -19.45 29.68
N CYS A 95 2.09 -18.99 30.87
CA CYS A 95 1.96 -19.73 32.13
C CYS A 95 0.69 -19.34 32.91
N GLY A 96 0.21 -18.10 32.68
CA GLY A 96 -0.92 -17.54 33.41
C GLY A 96 -0.92 -16.02 33.40
N TRP A 97 -1.71 -15.45 34.29
CA TRP A 97 -1.87 -13.98 34.43
C TRP A 97 -1.81 -13.57 35.87
N VAL A 98 -1.39 -12.33 36.13
CA VAL A 98 -1.45 -11.72 37.47
C VAL A 98 -2.91 -11.35 37.74
N GLU A 99 -3.50 -11.92 38.77
CA GLU A 99 -4.88 -11.65 39.19
C GLU A 99 -4.99 -10.43 40.09
N LYS A 100 -4.09 -10.35 41.06
CA LYS A 100 -4.08 -9.29 42.05
C LYS A 100 -2.70 -9.10 42.64
N THR A 101 -2.35 -7.85 42.97
CA THR A 101 -1.14 -7.52 43.70
C THR A 101 -1.48 -7.07 45.12
N ASP A 102 -0.48 -6.95 45.98
CA ASP A 102 -0.62 -6.40 47.33
C ASP A 102 -0.93 -4.90 47.36
N GLN A 103 -0.83 -4.22 46.20
CA GLN A 103 -1.30 -2.84 46.00
C GLN A 103 -2.80 -2.77 45.62
N ASP A 104 -3.54 -3.85 45.81
CA ASP A 104 -4.98 -3.96 45.49
C ASP A 104 -5.31 -3.67 44.01
N SER A 105 -4.33 -3.85 43.11
CA SER A 105 -4.44 -3.69 41.64
C SER A 105 -4.79 -5.03 41.00
N THR A 106 -5.66 -4.98 40.00
CA THR A 106 -5.98 -6.11 39.10
C THR A 106 -5.35 -5.82 37.74
N PRO A 107 -4.04 -6.10 37.54
CA PRO A 107 -3.30 -5.69 36.37
C PRO A 107 -3.50 -6.66 35.22
N ASP A 108 -3.48 -6.11 33.99
CA ASP A 108 -3.43 -6.93 32.76
C ASP A 108 -1.97 -7.30 32.44
N VAL A 109 -1.41 -8.25 33.19
CA VAL A 109 0.00 -8.69 33.07
C VAL A 109 0.07 -10.22 32.94
N GLY A 110 0.62 -10.68 31.81
CA GLY A 110 0.84 -12.10 31.53
C GLY A 110 2.13 -12.66 32.13
N LEU A 111 2.11 -13.91 32.53
CA LEU A 111 3.27 -14.70 32.93
C LEU A 111 3.70 -15.58 31.76
N ILE A 112 4.94 -15.43 31.30
CA ILE A 112 5.43 -16.11 30.09
C ILE A 112 6.80 -16.73 30.37
N TRP A 113 6.96 -17.98 29.92
CA TRP A 113 8.26 -18.60 29.79
C TRP A 113 8.72 -18.54 28.34
N ALA A 114 10.05 -18.41 28.12
CA ALA A 114 10.66 -18.43 26.80
C ALA A 114 11.96 -19.24 26.81
N ASP A 115 12.24 -19.93 25.70
CA ASP A 115 13.51 -20.63 25.53
C ASP A 115 14.65 -19.70 25.06
N ASP A 116 15.88 -20.22 25.00
CA ASP A 116 17.05 -19.45 24.57
C ASP A 116 16.94 -18.96 23.12
N GLY A 117 16.33 -19.73 22.23
CA GLY A 117 16.13 -19.36 20.83
C GLY A 117 15.29 -18.10 20.71
N TYR A 118 14.17 -18.07 21.40
CA TYR A 118 13.29 -16.92 21.39
C TYR A 118 13.87 -15.74 22.19
N TRP A 119 14.23 -15.95 23.46
CA TRP A 119 14.69 -14.87 24.32
C TRP A 119 16.02 -14.24 23.89
N THR A 120 17.02 -15.10 23.61
CA THR A 120 18.41 -14.64 23.39
C THR A 120 18.64 -14.16 21.96
N GLN A 121 18.01 -14.82 20.95
CA GLN A 121 18.25 -14.52 19.55
C GLN A 121 17.12 -13.71 18.90
N MET A 122 15.86 -14.21 18.96
CA MET A 122 14.76 -13.55 18.25
C MET A 122 14.34 -12.23 18.89
N MET A 123 14.42 -12.10 20.22
CA MET A 123 14.10 -10.86 20.95
C MET A 123 15.25 -9.86 21.03
N GLU A 124 16.49 -10.25 20.64
CA GLU A 124 17.64 -9.35 20.74
C GLU A 124 17.42 -8.00 20.05
N PRO A 125 16.84 -7.90 18.84
CA PRO A 125 16.63 -6.64 18.15
C PRO A 125 15.58 -5.72 18.80
N VAL A 126 14.78 -6.23 19.73
CA VAL A 126 13.68 -5.51 20.38
C VAL A 126 14.02 -5.08 21.79
N ARG A 127 14.98 -5.73 22.40
CA ARG A 127 15.43 -5.39 23.77
C ARG A 127 16.29 -4.13 23.74
N GLU A 128 15.85 -3.08 24.41
CA GLU A 128 16.61 -1.82 24.49
C GLU A 128 17.52 -1.77 25.71
N LYS A 129 17.05 -2.29 26.85
CA LYS A 129 17.78 -2.33 28.12
C LYS A 129 17.55 -3.67 28.80
N LEU A 130 18.57 -4.18 29.43
CA LEU A 130 18.50 -5.37 30.25
C LEU A 130 19.42 -5.17 31.48
N GLU A 131 18.83 -5.25 32.65
CA GLU A 131 19.54 -5.26 33.94
C GLU A 131 19.26 -6.59 34.64
N GLY A 132 20.29 -7.26 35.16
CA GLY A 132 20.13 -8.58 35.76
C GLY A 132 20.19 -9.73 34.75
N ARG A 133 19.42 -10.78 34.99
CA ARG A 133 19.45 -12.02 34.21
C ARG A 133 18.06 -12.62 34.01
N TYR A 134 17.93 -13.60 33.09
CA TYR A 134 16.72 -14.38 32.89
C TYR A 134 16.42 -15.29 34.09
N PRO A 135 15.14 -15.52 34.48
CA PRO A 135 14.74 -16.38 35.61
C PRO A 135 15.17 -17.85 35.41
N THR A 136 15.76 -18.44 36.45
CA THR A 136 16.17 -19.83 36.45
C THR A 136 15.52 -20.68 37.52
N ALA A 137 15.07 -20.04 38.63
CA ALA A 137 14.39 -20.69 39.73
C ALA A 137 12.89 -20.41 39.74
N LEU A 138 12.11 -21.28 40.40
CA LEU A 138 10.65 -21.21 40.45
C LEU A 138 10.10 -19.87 40.93
N ASN A 139 10.77 -19.27 41.87
CA ASN A 139 10.37 -18.01 42.55
C ASN A 139 11.09 -16.78 42.00
N GLU A 140 11.70 -16.87 40.83
CA GLU A 140 12.34 -15.74 40.17
C GLU A 140 11.47 -15.25 39.00
N ILE A 141 11.41 -13.92 38.87
CA ILE A 141 10.75 -13.26 37.73
C ILE A 141 11.66 -12.19 37.13
N MET A 142 11.49 -11.98 35.83
CA MET A 142 12.04 -10.85 35.13
C MET A 142 10.88 -9.96 34.64
N VAL A 143 10.97 -8.68 34.92
CA VAL A 143 9.87 -7.73 34.81
C VAL A 143 10.16 -6.62 33.80
N THR A 144 9.15 -5.91 33.39
CA THR A 144 9.28 -4.64 32.62
C THR A 144 8.78 -3.49 33.49
N LYS A 145 9.33 -2.30 33.26
CA LYS A 145 8.86 -1.09 33.99
C LYS A 145 7.39 -0.80 33.73
N SER A 146 6.91 -1.03 32.51
CA SER A 146 5.50 -0.84 32.15
C SER A 146 4.58 -1.83 32.87
N ALA A 147 4.97 -3.09 33.00
CA ALA A 147 4.19 -4.08 33.75
C ALA A 147 4.24 -3.83 35.26
N LEU A 148 5.37 -3.41 35.83
CA LEU A 148 5.45 -2.99 37.23
C LEU A 148 4.50 -1.82 37.54
N LYS A 149 4.47 -0.82 36.67
CA LYS A 149 3.55 0.33 36.82
C LYS A 149 2.08 -0.11 36.74
N GLU A 150 1.72 -1.04 35.89
CA GLU A 150 0.37 -1.63 35.78
C GLU A 150 0.02 -2.36 37.10
N CYS A 151 1.00 -3.00 37.74
CA CYS A 151 0.88 -3.68 39.02
C CYS A 151 0.85 -2.71 40.23
N GLY A 152 0.98 -1.40 40.01
CA GLY A 152 0.97 -0.39 41.08
C GLY A 152 2.34 -0.10 41.72
N TYR A 153 3.45 -0.55 41.09
CA TYR A 153 4.80 -0.31 41.61
C TYR A 153 5.58 0.63 40.70
N GLU A 154 6.25 1.64 41.26
CA GLU A 154 7.04 2.59 40.47
C GLU A 154 8.56 2.40 40.61
N ASP A 155 9.06 1.91 41.77
CA ASP A 155 10.48 1.97 42.13
C ASP A 155 11.11 0.63 42.55
N LEU A 156 10.60 -0.50 42.06
CA LEU A 156 11.24 -1.80 42.34
C LEU A 156 12.50 -2.01 41.48
N GLU A 157 13.56 -2.53 42.09
CA GLU A 157 14.87 -2.80 41.51
C GLU A 157 15.18 -4.31 41.46
N VAL A 158 16.25 -4.67 40.74
CA VAL A 158 16.75 -6.06 40.67
C VAL A 158 17.20 -6.49 42.07
N GLY A 159 16.60 -7.54 42.60
CA GLY A 159 16.84 -8.10 43.94
C GLY A 159 15.65 -7.98 44.87
N ASP A 160 14.72 -7.05 44.59
CA ASP A 160 13.49 -6.87 45.35
C ASP A 160 12.51 -8.02 45.19
N THR A 161 11.49 -8.07 46.03
CA THR A 161 10.46 -9.10 45.99
C THR A 161 9.09 -8.50 45.70
N LEU A 162 8.32 -9.24 44.90
CA LEU A 162 6.96 -8.89 44.53
C LEU A 162 6.01 -10.01 44.99
N ALA A 163 5.00 -9.65 45.75
CA ALA A 163 3.93 -10.57 46.16
C ALA A 163 2.71 -10.36 45.30
N MET A 164 2.19 -11.45 44.69
CA MET A 164 1.02 -11.41 43.80
C MET A 164 0.21 -12.70 43.84
N SER A 165 -1.09 -12.57 43.57
CA SER A 165 -1.96 -13.69 43.20
C SER A 165 -1.94 -13.85 41.68
N TYR A 166 -1.85 -15.06 41.20
CA TYR A 166 -1.78 -15.38 39.78
C TYR A 166 -2.63 -16.59 39.42
N GLY A 167 -3.27 -16.53 38.26
CA GLY A 167 -4.04 -17.62 37.69
C GLY A 167 -3.19 -18.45 36.75
N THR A 168 -3.27 -19.78 36.87
CA THR A 168 -2.66 -20.75 35.93
C THR A 168 -3.73 -21.72 35.46
N TYR A 169 -3.35 -22.75 34.67
CA TYR A 169 -4.29 -23.81 34.27
C TYR A 169 -4.81 -24.63 35.47
N GLU A 170 -4.01 -24.79 36.53
CA GLU A 170 -4.35 -25.56 37.74
C GLU A 170 -5.21 -24.76 38.71
N GLY A 171 -5.34 -23.45 38.56
CA GLY A 171 -6.11 -22.58 39.43
C GLY A 171 -5.38 -21.27 39.83
N ILE A 172 -5.92 -20.61 40.88
CA ILE A 172 -5.37 -19.35 41.38
C ILE A 172 -4.44 -19.64 42.61
N PHE A 173 -3.26 -19.09 42.53
CA PHE A 173 -2.22 -19.25 43.56
C PHE A 173 -1.74 -17.88 44.03
N THR A 174 -1.13 -17.85 45.20
CA THR A 174 -0.45 -16.67 45.74
C THR A 174 1.00 -17.00 45.99
N GLY A 175 1.90 -16.12 45.57
CA GLY A 175 3.34 -16.33 45.72
C GLY A 175 4.12 -15.04 45.85
N THR A 176 5.35 -15.15 46.43
CA THR A 176 6.32 -14.07 46.43
C THR A 176 7.47 -14.40 45.53
N PHE A 177 7.75 -13.50 44.61
CA PHE A 177 8.76 -13.67 43.56
C PHE A 177 9.90 -12.66 43.78
N ARG A 178 11.13 -13.10 43.48
CA ARG A 178 12.31 -12.25 43.46
C ARG A 178 12.52 -11.73 42.07
N ILE A 179 12.68 -10.42 41.90
CA ILE A 179 13.04 -9.78 40.63
C ILE A 179 14.50 -10.10 40.35
N CYS A 180 14.77 -10.95 39.38
CA CYS A 180 16.13 -11.31 38.96
C CYS A 180 16.62 -10.51 37.77
N GLY A 181 15.74 -9.81 37.09
CA GLY A 181 16.05 -8.92 35.98
C GLY A 181 14.94 -7.94 35.66
N ILE A 182 15.34 -6.81 35.11
CA ILE A 182 14.45 -5.78 34.56
C ILE A 182 14.87 -5.55 33.13
N TRP A 183 13.93 -5.61 32.20
CA TRP A 183 14.21 -5.33 30.83
C TRP A 183 13.21 -4.32 30.27
N ASP A 184 13.58 -3.67 29.18
CA ASP A 184 12.72 -2.73 28.49
C ASP A 184 12.85 -2.96 26.99
N GLY A 185 11.79 -2.69 26.26
CA GLY A 185 11.70 -2.85 24.84
C GLY A 185 10.78 -1.84 24.18
N TYR A 186 10.60 -1.94 22.90
CA TYR A 186 9.77 -1.01 22.16
C TYR A 186 8.28 -1.14 22.53
N GLY A 187 7.68 -0.04 22.98
CA GLY A 187 6.28 0.02 23.42
C GLY A 187 6.04 -0.59 24.81
N PRO A 188 4.85 -0.42 25.36
CA PRO A 188 4.52 -0.98 26.67
C PRO A 188 4.49 -2.51 26.58
N LYS A 189 5.25 -3.17 27.45
CA LYS A 189 5.31 -4.63 27.56
C LYS A 189 4.68 -5.07 28.84
N LYS A 190 3.44 -5.57 28.79
CA LYS A 190 2.65 -6.02 29.95
C LYS A 190 2.86 -7.51 30.21
N GLN A 191 4.10 -7.91 30.48
CA GLN A 191 4.44 -9.30 30.70
C GLN A 191 5.61 -9.46 31.67
N PHE A 192 5.55 -10.52 32.48
CA PHE A 192 6.64 -11.01 33.31
C PHE A 192 7.17 -12.32 32.73
N TYR A 193 8.50 -12.45 32.64
CA TYR A 193 9.12 -13.73 32.30
C TYR A 193 9.34 -14.53 33.58
N VAL A 194 9.07 -15.83 33.47
CA VAL A 194 9.23 -16.83 34.54
C VAL A 194 10.18 -17.94 34.10
N SER A 195 10.61 -18.79 35.04
CA SER A 195 11.50 -19.90 34.73
C SER A 195 10.78 -21.04 33.99
N LYS A 196 11.56 -21.94 33.39
CA LYS A 196 11.03 -23.18 32.79
C LYS A 196 10.33 -24.05 33.82
N GLU A 197 10.89 -24.11 35.05
CA GLU A 197 10.31 -24.87 36.16
C GLU A 197 8.90 -24.35 36.53
N PHE A 198 8.72 -23.03 36.50
CA PHE A 198 7.39 -22.42 36.71
C PHE A 198 6.40 -22.81 35.62
N TYR A 199 6.84 -22.76 34.36
CA TYR A 199 5.99 -23.21 33.24
C TYR A 199 5.55 -24.67 33.39
N ASP A 200 6.50 -25.57 33.75
CA ASP A 200 6.20 -27.00 33.93
C ASP A 200 5.22 -27.27 35.06
N GLN A 201 5.16 -26.40 36.07
CA GLN A 201 4.22 -26.48 37.21
C GLN A 201 2.88 -25.79 36.93
N SER A 202 2.79 -24.91 35.91
CA SER A 202 1.56 -24.17 35.59
C SER A 202 0.40 -25.03 35.07
N GLY A 203 0.67 -26.30 34.69
CA GLY A 203 -0.30 -27.21 34.08
C GLY A 203 -0.53 -27.01 32.58
N TRP A 204 -0.06 -25.90 32.02
CA TRP A 204 -0.15 -25.61 30.59
C TRP A 204 0.81 -26.47 29.75
N LYS A 205 0.41 -26.77 28.52
CA LYS A 205 1.22 -27.53 27.55
C LYS A 205 1.42 -26.73 26.29
N LEU A 206 2.59 -26.88 25.66
CA LEU A 206 2.91 -26.22 24.39
C LEU A 206 1.95 -26.63 23.25
N SER A 207 1.33 -27.78 23.33
CA SER A 207 0.33 -28.24 22.35
C SER A 207 -1.01 -27.50 22.42
N GLN A 208 -1.27 -26.76 23.48
CA GLN A 208 -2.49 -25.96 23.65
C GLN A 208 -2.29 -24.59 23.00
N ALA A 209 -3.14 -24.21 22.09
CA ALA A 209 -3.05 -22.94 21.35
C ALA A 209 -3.12 -21.70 22.26
N ALA A 210 -3.80 -21.79 23.39
CA ALA A 210 -3.85 -20.70 24.37
C ALA A 210 -2.50 -20.42 25.04
N SER A 211 -1.64 -21.42 25.22
CA SER A 211 -0.35 -21.28 25.88
C SER A 211 0.83 -21.34 24.92
N GLY A 212 0.94 -22.40 24.12
CA GLY A 212 2.13 -22.64 23.29
C GLY A 212 2.27 -21.67 22.12
N ARG A 213 3.46 -21.11 21.99
CA ARG A 213 3.86 -20.26 20.87
C ARG A 213 5.18 -20.77 20.33
N TYR A 214 5.21 -21.09 19.04
CA TYR A 214 6.39 -21.57 18.37
C TYR A 214 6.74 -20.66 17.20
N PHE A 215 7.94 -20.13 17.22
CA PHE A 215 8.44 -19.14 16.29
C PHE A 215 9.44 -19.76 15.34
N MET A 216 9.39 -19.33 14.09
CA MET A 216 10.26 -19.88 13.04
C MET A 216 10.83 -18.73 12.22
N ASP A 217 12.14 -18.82 11.93
CA ASP A 217 12.87 -17.95 11.03
C ASP A 217 13.37 -18.76 9.85
N PHE A 218 12.96 -18.37 8.61
CA PHE A 218 13.28 -19.12 7.41
C PHE A 218 14.52 -18.57 6.71
N LYS A 219 15.24 -19.47 6.04
CA LYS A 219 16.37 -19.10 5.19
C LYS A 219 15.94 -18.24 4.01
N GLN A 220 14.84 -18.62 3.37
CA GLN A 220 14.23 -17.86 2.29
C GLN A 220 13.27 -16.82 2.90
N LYS A 221 13.70 -15.55 2.89
CA LYS A 221 12.91 -14.46 3.46
C LYS A 221 11.68 -14.07 2.61
N ILE A 222 11.58 -14.52 1.38
CA ILE A 222 10.47 -14.26 0.46
C ILE A 222 9.84 -15.58 0.08
N MET A 223 8.69 -15.90 0.67
CA MET A 223 7.88 -17.07 0.34
C MET A 223 6.59 -16.63 -0.34
N THR A 224 6.23 -17.28 -1.44
CA THR A 224 4.94 -17.04 -2.10
C THR A 224 3.78 -17.60 -1.27
N LYS A 225 2.56 -17.08 -1.47
CA LYS A 225 1.36 -17.64 -0.80
C LYS A 225 1.20 -19.15 -1.03
N THR A 226 1.58 -19.64 -2.20
CA THR A 226 1.54 -21.07 -2.52
C THR A 226 2.53 -21.85 -1.66
N GLU A 227 3.75 -21.35 -1.46
CA GLU A 227 4.75 -21.98 -0.59
C GLU A 227 4.34 -21.92 0.88
N GLN A 228 3.77 -20.79 1.34
CA GLN A 228 3.23 -20.66 2.69
C GLN A 228 2.10 -21.65 2.94
N ASN A 229 1.12 -21.74 2.04
CA ASN A 229 0.01 -22.68 2.15
C ASN A 229 0.49 -24.14 2.13
N ALA A 230 1.44 -24.49 1.27
CA ALA A 230 2.04 -25.82 1.24
C ALA A 230 2.76 -26.15 2.56
N PHE A 231 3.43 -25.17 3.18
CA PHE A 231 4.04 -25.36 4.49
C PHE A 231 2.99 -25.55 5.59
N ILE A 232 1.90 -24.73 5.60
CA ILE A 232 0.80 -24.87 6.53
C ILE A 232 0.14 -26.27 6.41
N GLU A 233 -0.14 -26.73 5.19
CA GLU A 233 -0.68 -28.04 4.93
C GLU A 233 0.23 -29.16 5.43
N SER A 234 1.57 -29.00 5.26
CA SER A 234 2.55 -29.99 5.71
C SER A 234 2.59 -30.16 7.23
N MET A 235 2.21 -29.12 7.98
CA MET A 235 2.18 -29.15 9.46
C MET A 235 1.00 -29.91 10.03
N ASN A 236 0.00 -30.27 9.22
CA ASN A 236 -1.19 -31.01 9.63
C ASN A 236 -1.80 -30.45 10.93
N LEU A 237 -2.19 -29.19 10.90
CA LEU A 237 -2.64 -28.45 12.07
C LEU A 237 -3.93 -29.04 12.65
N GLY A 238 -4.01 -29.12 13.97
CA GLY A 238 -5.26 -29.40 14.69
C GLY A 238 -6.22 -28.21 14.64
N LYS A 239 -7.52 -28.45 14.93
CA LYS A 239 -8.58 -27.41 14.81
C LYS A 239 -8.31 -26.10 15.55
N GLN A 240 -7.63 -26.17 16.69
CA GLN A 240 -7.30 -25.00 17.51
C GLN A 240 -5.95 -24.39 17.16
N GLN A 241 -5.11 -25.12 16.43
CA GLN A 241 -3.81 -24.63 16.04
C GLN A 241 -3.93 -23.65 14.88
N ASN A 242 -3.17 -22.57 14.94
CA ASN A 242 -3.07 -21.59 13.88
C ASN A 242 -1.60 -21.33 13.58
N LEU A 243 -1.27 -21.21 12.29
CA LEU A 243 0.05 -20.84 11.84
C LEU A 243 -0.07 -19.58 10.97
N PHE A 244 0.60 -18.54 11.38
CA PHE A 244 0.61 -17.25 10.68
C PHE A 244 2.02 -16.90 10.23
N PHE A 245 2.14 -16.45 8.99
CA PHE A 245 3.34 -15.79 8.51
C PHE A 245 3.25 -14.29 8.79
N MET A 246 4.32 -13.70 9.35
CA MET A 246 4.33 -12.30 9.82
C MET A 246 4.36 -11.27 8.71
N GLU A 247 4.81 -11.63 7.52
CA GLU A 247 4.77 -10.75 6.37
C GLU A 247 3.65 -11.15 5.43
N ASP A 248 2.73 -10.25 5.17
CA ASP A 248 1.90 -10.34 3.96
C ASP A 248 2.79 -10.01 2.74
N LEU A 249 3.52 -11.03 2.31
CA LEU A 249 4.41 -10.96 1.16
C LEU A 249 3.67 -10.64 -0.14
N GLY A 250 2.35 -10.86 -0.18
CA GLY A 250 1.52 -10.37 -1.26
C GLY A 250 1.68 -8.86 -1.42
N ALA A 251 1.57 -8.11 -0.34
CA ALA A 251 1.76 -6.65 -0.35
C ALA A 251 3.21 -6.27 -0.65
N SER A 252 4.20 -6.96 -0.06
CA SER A 252 5.63 -6.65 -0.28
C SER A 252 6.08 -6.95 -1.71
N VAL A 253 5.65 -8.08 -2.31
CA VAL A 253 5.92 -8.41 -3.72
C VAL A 253 5.21 -7.45 -4.66
N GLN A 254 3.99 -7.05 -4.36
CA GLN A 254 3.24 -6.08 -5.14
C GLN A 254 3.92 -4.70 -5.14
N ILE A 255 4.35 -4.20 -3.98
CA ILE A 255 5.09 -2.94 -3.86
C ILE A 255 6.43 -3.03 -4.61
N LEU A 256 7.15 -4.15 -4.50
CA LEU A 256 8.39 -4.38 -5.24
C LEU A 256 8.15 -4.37 -6.76
N ALA A 257 7.11 -5.04 -7.24
CA ALA A 257 6.72 -5.04 -8.65
C ALA A 257 6.36 -3.63 -9.14
N GLY A 258 5.63 -2.86 -8.34
CA GLY A 258 5.33 -1.44 -8.61
C GLY A 258 6.58 -0.58 -8.70
N LEU A 259 7.53 -0.73 -7.78
CA LEU A 259 8.82 -0.02 -7.81
C LEU A 259 9.65 -0.40 -9.05
N ILE A 260 9.73 -1.68 -9.39
CA ILE A 260 10.41 -2.15 -10.61
C ILE A 260 9.72 -1.56 -11.85
N GLY A 261 8.40 -1.55 -11.91
CA GLY A 261 7.62 -0.93 -12.97
C GLY A 261 7.94 0.56 -13.12
N LEU A 262 7.95 1.31 -12.03
CA LEU A 262 8.28 2.73 -12.00
C LEU A 262 9.72 3.00 -12.48
N ILE A 263 10.68 2.20 -12.06
CA ILE A 263 12.07 2.26 -12.52
C ILE A 263 12.16 1.97 -14.02
N ALA A 264 11.48 0.92 -14.50
CA ALA A 264 11.48 0.54 -15.91
C ALA A 264 10.91 1.66 -16.79
N VAL A 265 9.81 2.29 -16.39
CA VAL A 265 9.22 3.42 -17.13
C VAL A 265 10.12 4.64 -17.07
N THR A 266 10.74 4.94 -15.92
CA THR A 266 11.72 6.04 -15.79
C THR A 266 12.92 5.82 -16.73
N CYS A 267 13.46 4.60 -16.80
CA CYS A 267 14.53 4.24 -17.72
C CYS A 267 14.08 4.34 -19.18
N LEU A 268 12.84 3.95 -19.50
CA LEU A 268 12.28 4.08 -20.84
C LEU A 268 12.17 5.56 -21.25
N CYS A 269 11.66 6.42 -20.37
CA CYS A 269 11.61 7.87 -20.61
C CYS A 269 13.01 8.45 -20.85
N ALA A 270 13.98 8.08 -20.02
CA ALA A 270 15.37 8.46 -20.17
C ALA A 270 15.97 7.97 -21.50
N TYR A 271 15.75 6.72 -21.84
CA TYR A 271 16.18 6.12 -23.11
C TYR A 271 15.64 6.91 -24.30
N LEU A 272 14.33 7.18 -24.32
CA LEU A 272 13.68 7.90 -25.41
C LEU A 272 14.22 9.34 -25.53
N LEU A 273 14.45 10.01 -24.42
CA LEU A 273 14.99 11.37 -24.39
C LEU A 273 16.43 11.41 -24.92
N ILE A 274 17.33 10.58 -24.40
CA ILE A 274 18.73 10.50 -24.82
C ILE A 274 18.84 10.07 -26.29
N TYR A 275 18.09 9.05 -26.69
CA TYR A 275 18.03 8.57 -28.07
C TYR A 275 17.61 9.69 -29.02
N ASN A 276 16.55 10.43 -28.66
CA ASN A 276 16.02 11.48 -29.52
C ASN A 276 17.03 12.64 -29.69
N ILE A 277 17.64 13.11 -28.59
CA ILE A 277 18.66 14.17 -28.63
C ILE A 277 19.85 13.72 -29.49
N MET A 278 20.34 12.50 -29.28
CA MET A 278 21.48 11.96 -30.03
C MET A 278 21.15 11.76 -31.51
N TYR A 279 20.01 11.17 -31.82
CA TYR A 279 19.56 10.96 -33.20
C TYR A 279 19.51 12.27 -34.00
N LEU A 280 18.87 13.29 -33.40
CA LEU A 280 18.76 14.60 -34.04
C LEU A 280 20.08 15.35 -34.11
N SER A 281 20.97 15.16 -33.10
CA SER A 281 22.33 15.70 -33.17
C SER A 281 23.16 15.14 -34.30
N VAL A 282 23.04 13.82 -34.54
CA VAL A 282 23.73 13.14 -35.63
C VAL A 282 23.13 13.49 -36.98
N ALA A 283 21.81 13.45 -37.12
CA ALA A 283 21.11 13.79 -38.37
C ALA A 283 21.39 15.20 -38.85
N GLY A 284 21.51 16.17 -37.92
CA GLY A 284 21.88 17.56 -38.24
C GLY A 284 23.38 17.79 -38.56
N LYS A 285 24.22 16.76 -38.42
CA LYS A 285 25.69 16.87 -38.64
C LYS A 285 26.24 15.79 -39.57
N VAL A 286 25.41 15.22 -40.39
CA VAL A 286 25.82 14.19 -41.34
C VAL A 286 26.98 14.63 -42.21
N ARG A 287 26.94 15.84 -42.77
CA ARG A 287 28.06 16.43 -43.54
C ARG A 287 29.35 16.50 -42.72
N TYR A 288 29.29 16.90 -41.45
CA TYR A 288 30.48 16.97 -40.59
C TYR A 288 31.14 15.61 -40.40
N TYR A 289 30.36 14.56 -40.19
CA TYR A 289 30.88 13.19 -40.05
C TYR A 289 31.45 12.68 -41.37
N GLY A 290 30.81 13.00 -42.49
CA GLY A 290 31.32 12.67 -43.83
C GLY A 290 32.65 13.39 -44.11
N LEU A 291 32.79 14.69 -43.77
CA LEU A 291 34.04 15.43 -43.86
C LEU A 291 35.17 14.81 -43.01
N LEU A 292 34.85 14.35 -41.77
CA LEU A 292 35.82 13.68 -40.94
C LEU A 292 36.32 12.37 -41.58
N GLN A 293 35.47 11.67 -42.32
CA GLN A 293 35.86 10.47 -43.06
C GLN A 293 36.70 10.82 -44.29
N THR A 294 36.45 11.92 -44.99
CA THR A 294 37.27 12.38 -46.12
C THR A 294 38.69 12.76 -45.66
N VAL A 295 38.84 13.27 -44.43
CA VAL A 295 40.15 13.60 -43.81
C VAL A 295 40.82 12.32 -43.26
N GLY A 296 40.17 11.16 -43.37
CA GLY A 296 40.77 9.85 -43.03
C GLY A 296 40.36 9.25 -41.70
N MET A 297 39.31 9.79 -41.02
CA MET A 297 38.74 9.12 -39.85
C MET A 297 38.01 7.84 -40.24
N THR A 298 38.33 6.73 -39.56
CA THR A 298 37.63 5.46 -39.73
C THR A 298 36.31 5.41 -38.98
N GLU A 299 35.33 4.58 -39.40
CA GLU A 299 34.09 4.34 -38.70
C GLU A 299 34.30 4.01 -37.23
N LYS A 300 35.31 3.18 -36.91
CA LYS A 300 35.65 2.79 -35.54
C LYS A 300 36.08 3.99 -34.70
N GLN A 301 36.76 4.97 -35.29
CA GLN A 301 37.18 6.20 -34.62
C GLN A 301 36.01 7.13 -34.38
N ILE A 302 35.06 7.25 -35.33
CA ILE A 302 33.81 8.01 -35.16
C ILE A 302 32.95 7.38 -34.06
N LYS A 303 32.73 6.07 -34.09
CA LYS A 303 32.02 5.32 -33.04
C LYS A 303 32.66 5.56 -31.66
N ARG A 304 33.97 5.55 -31.57
CA ARG A 304 34.71 5.82 -30.34
C ARG A 304 34.57 7.26 -29.88
N MET A 305 34.65 8.23 -30.76
CA MET A 305 34.45 9.66 -30.45
C MET A 305 33.05 9.90 -29.85
N MET A 306 32.02 9.31 -30.44
CA MET A 306 30.66 9.41 -29.93
C MET A 306 30.50 8.73 -28.56
N LYS A 307 31.12 7.56 -28.35
CA LYS A 307 31.15 6.88 -27.04
C LYS A 307 31.87 7.69 -25.99
N GLU A 308 33.02 8.31 -26.30
CA GLU A 308 33.73 9.19 -25.36
C GLU A 308 32.93 10.43 -24.97
N GLN A 309 32.16 11.02 -25.91
CA GLN A 309 31.23 12.11 -25.59
C GLN A 309 30.15 11.66 -24.61
N MET A 310 29.55 10.48 -24.86
CA MET A 310 28.51 9.93 -23.99
C MET A 310 29.05 9.52 -22.64
N LEU A 311 30.27 8.99 -22.58
CA LEU A 311 30.93 8.65 -21.33
C LEU A 311 31.16 9.91 -20.46
N LEU A 312 31.66 11.00 -21.05
CA LEU A 312 31.92 12.26 -20.34
C LEU A 312 30.63 12.88 -19.78
N ILE A 313 29.58 12.98 -20.62
CA ILE A 313 28.30 13.54 -20.19
C ILE A 313 27.60 12.58 -19.22
N GLY A 314 27.63 11.28 -19.54
CA GLY A 314 27.01 10.23 -18.75
C GLY A 314 27.58 10.14 -17.34
N SER A 315 28.92 10.08 -17.21
CA SER A 315 29.57 10.03 -15.91
C SER A 315 29.30 11.29 -15.07
N ALA A 316 29.44 12.48 -15.66
CA ALA A 316 29.19 13.74 -14.97
C ALA A 316 27.71 13.86 -14.54
N GLY A 317 26.78 13.54 -15.44
CA GLY A 317 25.33 13.56 -15.14
C GLY A 317 24.93 12.55 -14.09
N THR A 318 25.47 11.31 -14.16
CA THR A 318 25.17 10.26 -13.19
C THR A 318 25.72 10.60 -11.80
N VAL A 319 26.96 11.08 -11.70
CA VAL A 319 27.55 11.46 -10.41
C VAL A 319 26.74 12.58 -9.76
N LEU A 320 26.46 13.65 -10.50
CA LEU A 320 25.68 14.78 -9.95
C LEU A 320 24.21 14.38 -9.70
N GLY A 321 23.64 13.51 -10.51
CA GLY A 321 22.31 12.95 -10.28
C GLY A 321 22.22 12.13 -9.01
N CYS A 322 23.17 11.23 -8.77
CA CYS A 322 23.26 10.46 -7.53
C CYS A 322 23.53 11.33 -6.30
N LEU A 323 24.39 12.34 -6.42
CA LEU A 323 24.65 13.28 -5.32
C LEU A 323 23.40 14.10 -4.96
N SER A 324 22.71 14.64 -5.96
CA SER A 324 21.45 15.39 -5.72
C SER A 324 20.34 14.48 -5.21
N GLY A 325 20.23 13.26 -5.73
CA GLY A 325 19.30 12.24 -5.25
C GLY A 325 19.57 11.83 -3.80
N GLY A 326 20.85 11.64 -3.44
CA GLY A 326 21.27 11.39 -2.08
C GLY A 326 20.93 12.53 -1.12
N MET A 327 21.16 13.75 -1.54
CA MET A 327 20.82 14.94 -0.75
C MET A 327 19.31 15.03 -0.50
N VAL A 328 18.50 14.84 -1.55
CA VAL A 328 17.04 14.85 -1.42
C VAL A 328 16.57 13.67 -0.58
N SER A 329 17.11 12.48 -0.77
CA SER A 329 16.77 11.30 0.04
C SER A 329 17.06 11.51 1.52
N PHE A 330 18.12 12.24 1.86
CA PHE A 330 18.46 12.56 3.26
C PHE A 330 17.36 13.38 3.96
N PHE A 331 16.70 14.29 3.25
CA PHE A 331 15.56 15.05 3.78
C PHE A 331 14.25 14.28 3.68
N LEU A 332 14.11 13.44 2.66
CA LEU A 332 12.89 12.75 2.30
C LEU A 332 12.63 11.53 3.22
N ILE A 333 13.65 10.74 3.51
CA ILE A 333 13.52 9.52 4.31
C ILE A 333 12.97 9.80 5.72
N PRO A 334 13.47 10.77 6.51
CA PRO A 334 12.92 11.08 7.81
C PRO A 334 11.44 11.49 7.78
N VAL A 335 11.03 12.16 6.69
CA VAL A 335 9.63 12.57 6.50
C VAL A 335 8.76 11.36 6.20
N VAL A 336 9.20 10.46 5.33
CA VAL A 336 8.52 9.19 5.04
C VAL A 336 8.40 8.33 6.30
N VAL A 337 9.46 8.26 7.10
CA VAL A 337 9.50 7.49 8.36
C VAL A 337 8.48 8.01 9.37
N LYS A 338 8.43 9.33 9.56
CA LYS A 338 7.42 9.95 10.44
C LYS A 338 5.99 9.69 9.97
N SER A 339 5.77 9.76 8.65
CA SER A 339 4.44 9.55 8.06
C SER A 339 3.95 8.10 8.15
N LEU A 340 4.87 7.14 8.27
CA LEU A 340 4.54 5.73 8.48
C LEU A 340 4.20 5.40 9.95
N GLY A 341 4.03 6.39 10.82
CA GLY A 341 3.67 6.20 12.22
C GLY A 341 4.78 5.53 13.07
N ILE A 342 6.01 5.48 12.54
CA ILE A 342 7.15 4.97 13.30
C ILE A 342 7.47 6.02 14.39
N LYS A 343 6.91 5.81 15.58
CA LYS A 343 7.16 6.65 16.74
C LYS A 343 8.66 6.65 17.01
N SER A 344 9.23 7.82 16.92
CA SER A 344 10.64 8.13 16.77
C SER A 344 11.45 8.02 18.06
N GLY A 345 11.62 6.82 18.60
CA GLY A 345 12.73 6.57 19.51
C GLY A 345 14.10 6.54 18.79
N TYR A 346 14.10 6.40 17.48
CA TYR A 346 15.30 6.29 16.61
C TYR A 346 15.25 7.23 15.40
N VAL A 347 15.04 8.53 15.61
CA VAL A 347 15.28 9.54 14.58
C VAL A 347 16.74 10.01 14.69
N GLY A 348 17.67 9.12 14.39
CA GLY A 348 19.09 9.45 14.29
C GLY A 348 19.58 9.35 12.83
N ALA A 349 20.77 9.84 12.59
CA ALA A 349 21.48 9.74 11.30
C ALA A 349 21.59 8.31 10.74
N ASP A 350 21.37 7.28 11.56
CA ASP A 350 21.38 5.87 11.18
C ASP A 350 20.17 5.41 10.34
N MET A 351 19.11 6.21 10.26
CA MET A 351 17.95 5.89 9.39
C MET A 351 18.28 6.02 7.90
N VAL A 352 19.19 6.92 7.54
CA VAL A 352 19.59 7.18 6.16
C VAL A 352 20.89 6.46 5.88
N ARG A 353 20.85 5.15 5.69
CA ARG A 353 22.00 4.39 5.22
C ARG A 353 21.95 4.30 3.70
N PHE A 354 22.94 4.89 3.02
CA PHE A 354 23.13 4.69 1.60
C PHE A 354 23.77 3.31 1.36
N HIS A 355 22.97 2.38 0.89
CA HIS A 355 23.48 1.06 0.58
C HIS A 355 24.37 1.12 -0.67
N PRO A 356 25.64 0.68 -0.64
CA PRO A 356 26.54 0.71 -1.81
C PRO A 356 25.95 -0.02 -3.02
N ALA A 357 25.15 -1.08 -2.79
CA ALA A 357 24.46 -1.83 -3.83
C ALA A 357 23.45 -0.97 -4.61
N VAL A 358 22.71 -0.07 -3.95
CA VAL A 358 21.78 0.87 -4.58
C VAL A 358 22.51 1.82 -5.52
N LEU A 359 23.64 2.36 -5.08
CA LEU A 359 24.49 3.22 -5.92
C LEU A 359 25.01 2.46 -7.15
N LEU A 360 25.50 1.26 -6.94
CA LEU A 360 26.05 0.42 -8.01
C LEU A 360 24.96 0.01 -9.01
N ALA A 361 23.77 -0.39 -8.53
CA ALA A 361 22.62 -0.71 -9.36
C ALA A 361 22.17 0.50 -10.20
N THR A 362 22.13 1.70 -9.60
CA THR A 362 21.78 2.92 -10.31
C THR A 362 22.80 3.25 -11.40
N ILE A 363 24.08 3.21 -11.10
CA ILE A 363 25.16 3.47 -12.09
C ILE A 363 25.07 2.46 -13.25
N LEU A 364 24.87 1.19 -12.94
CA LEU A 364 24.75 0.14 -13.94
C LEU A 364 23.52 0.36 -14.82
N LEU A 365 22.36 0.58 -14.22
CA LEU A 365 21.10 0.73 -14.96
C LEU A 365 21.10 1.97 -15.86
N VAL A 366 21.52 3.11 -15.32
CA VAL A 366 21.65 4.37 -16.08
C VAL A 366 22.71 4.21 -17.18
N GLY A 367 23.86 3.57 -16.87
CA GLY A 367 24.91 3.27 -17.84
C GLY A 367 24.41 2.43 -19.00
N VAL A 368 23.64 1.37 -18.72
CA VAL A 368 22.99 0.52 -19.74
C VAL A 368 22.00 1.34 -20.57
N THR A 369 21.18 2.17 -19.93
CA THR A 369 20.21 3.03 -20.60
C THR A 369 20.89 4.01 -21.58
N ILE A 370 21.97 4.67 -21.14
CA ILE A 370 22.76 5.57 -21.99
C ILE A 370 23.39 4.80 -23.16
N PHE A 371 23.96 3.64 -22.88
CA PHE A 371 24.58 2.79 -23.88
C PHE A 371 23.59 2.37 -24.99
N LEU A 372 22.42 1.84 -24.57
CA LEU A 372 21.37 1.42 -25.52
C LEU A 372 20.82 2.60 -26.33
N ALA A 373 20.58 3.75 -25.69
CA ALA A 373 20.07 4.94 -26.35
C ALA A 373 21.06 5.53 -27.36
N SER A 374 22.35 5.41 -27.13
CA SER A 374 23.39 5.94 -28.01
C SER A 374 23.79 5.03 -29.17
N GLN A 375 23.47 3.73 -29.14
CA GLN A 375 23.94 2.75 -30.13
C GLN A 375 23.48 3.07 -31.57
N LYS A 376 22.17 3.22 -31.78
CA LYS A 376 21.63 3.50 -33.15
C LYS A 376 22.10 4.83 -33.71
N PRO A 377 22.07 5.96 -32.96
CA PRO A 377 22.64 7.23 -33.45
C PRO A 377 24.14 7.12 -33.76
N THR A 378 24.91 6.46 -32.94
CA THR A 378 26.35 6.24 -33.16
C THR A 378 26.63 5.43 -34.42
N LYS A 379 25.84 4.38 -34.64
CA LYS A 379 25.94 3.58 -35.88
C LYS A 379 25.60 4.43 -37.10
N MET A 380 24.54 5.20 -37.05
CA MET A 380 24.13 6.10 -38.15
C MET A 380 25.22 7.11 -38.49
N ALA A 381 25.89 7.71 -37.46
CA ALA A 381 26.98 8.66 -37.68
C ALA A 381 28.20 8.05 -38.39
N ALA A 382 28.47 6.76 -38.16
CA ALA A 382 29.65 6.07 -38.63
C ALA A 382 29.45 5.40 -40.00
N ASP A 383 28.25 4.91 -40.28
CA ASP A 383 27.94 4.11 -41.48
C ASP A 383 27.66 4.97 -42.75
N ILE A 384 27.57 6.32 -42.60
CA ILE A 384 27.35 7.25 -43.72
C ILE A 384 28.63 7.38 -44.53
N SER A 385 28.54 7.11 -45.86
CA SER A 385 29.68 7.29 -46.75
C SER A 385 29.98 8.77 -47.03
N PRO A 386 31.25 9.16 -47.31
CA PRO A 386 31.62 10.55 -47.62
C PRO A 386 30.81 11.14 -48.76
N ILE A 387 30.52 10.31 -49.81
CA ILE A 387 29.76 10.72 -51.00
C ILE A 387 28.29 10.97 -50.63
N GLU A 388 27.70 10.09 -49.88
CA GLU A 388 26.32 10.29 -49.35
C GLU A 388 26.21 11.51 -48.45
N ALA A 389 27.24 11.79 -47.62
CA ALA A 389 27.26 12.90 -46.72
C ALA A 389 27.34 14.25 -47.47
N LEU A 390 28.09 14.34 -48.56
CA LEU A 390 28.19 15.55 -49.41
C LEU A 390 26.89 15.79 -50.17
N GLY A 391 26.24 14.72 -50.64
CA GLY A 391 24.94 14.75 -51.31
C GLY A 391 23.74 14.72 -50.38
N TYR A 392 23.95 14.60 -49.07
CA TYR A 392 22.88 14.46 -48.07
C TYR A 392 22.01 15.71 -48.03
N ARG A 393 20.92 15.63 -48.74
CA ARG A 393 19.78 16.52 -48.55
C ARG A 393 18.76 15.75 -47.72
N PRO A 394 18.23 16.33 -46.66
CA PRO A 394 17.12 15.71 -45.90
C PRO A 394 15.82 15.73 -46.73
N THR A 395 15.90 15.35 -48.00
CA THR A 395 14.76 15.27 -48.91
C THR A 395 14.23 13.83 -48.89
N HIS A 396 13.01 13.69 -48.48
CA HIS A 396 12.30 12.43 -48.53
C HIS A 396 12.10 11.95 -49.95
N LYS A 397 12.11 10.62 -50.09
CA LYS A 397 11.72 9.91 -51.33
C LYS A 397 10.44 10.52 -51.89
N THR A 398 10.42 10.67 -53.21
CA THR A 398 9.32 11.20 -54.02
C THR A 398 7.94 10.89 -53.46
N VAL A 399 7.26 11.93 -53.01
CA VAL A 399 5.87 11.85 -52.60
C VAL A 399 5.01 11.70 -53.86
N LYS A 400 4.17 10.66 -53.87
CA LYS A 400 3.15 10.54 -54.96
C LYS A 400 2.31 11.81 -55.00
N GLU A 401 2.14 12.41 -56.16
CA GLU A 401 1.27 13.56 -56.35
C GLU A 401 -0.12 13.26 -55.79
N ARG A 402 -0.53 14.04 -54.81
CA ARG A 402 -1.87 13.96 -54.22
C ARG A 402 -2.69 15.16 -54.66
N LYS A 403 -3.88 14.91 -55.23
CA LYS A 403 -4.83 15.94 -55.60
C LYS A 403 -5.19 16.81 -54.39
N ALA A 404 -5.20 18.13 -54.59
CA ALA A 404 -5.58 19.10 -53.58
C ALA A 404 -7.07 18.89 -53.16
N GLY A 405 -7.33 18.41 -51.96
CA GLY A 405 -8.70 18.28 -51.45
C GLY A 405 -9.26 19.61 -50.94
N LYS A 406 -10.55 19.76 -50.91
CA LYS A 406 -11.27 20.92 -50.34
C LYS A 406 -11.06 20.90 -48.80
N GLY A 407 -10.52 21.98 -48.21
CA GLY A 407 -10.32 22.12 -46.73
C GLY A 407 -9.41 23.28 -46.34
N LYS A 408 -9.30 23.58 -45.03
CA LYS A 408 -8.39 24.62 -44.51
C LYS A 408 -6.92 24.16 -44.75
N VAL A 409 -6.26 24.79 -45.76
CA VAL A 409 -4.90 24.42 -46.23
C VAL A 409 -3.89 24.29 -45.11
N ILE A 410 -3.88 25.19 -44.12
CA ILE A 410 -2.95 25.19 -42.97
C ILE A 410 -3.17 23.93 -42.08
N ALA A 411 -4.40 23.54 -41.80
CA ALA A 411 -4.68 22.36 -40.99
C ALA A 411 -4.19 21.07 -41.66
N ARG A 412 -4.35 20.98 -42.99
CA ARG A 412 -3.86 19.85 -43.78
C ARG A 412 -2.33 19.78 -43.84
N LEU A 413 -1.68 20.95 -44.04
CA LEU A 413 -0.22 21.05 -44.00
C LEU A 413 0.33 20.61 -42.63
N SER A 414 -0.30 21.03 -41.51
CA SER A 414 0.09 20.58 -40.16
C SER A 414 -0.01 19.07 -39.99
N LEU A 415 -1.13 18.45 -40.44
CA LEU A 415 -1.32 17.01 -40.36
C LEU A 415 -0.33 16.25 -41.29
N GLU A 416 -0.10 16.72 -42.52
CA GLU A 416 0.88 16.14 -43.42
C GLU A 416 2.30 16.21 -42.83
N GLN A 417 2.66 17.27 -42.19
CA GLN A 417 3.97 17.39 -41.53
C GLN A 417 4.15 16.42 -40.37
N VAL A 418 3.14 16.23 -39.53
CA VAL A 418 3.18 15.25 -38.44
C VAL A 418 3.26 13.82 -38.99
N THR A 419 2.58 13.51 -40.11
CA THR A 419 2.54 12.16 -40.69
C THR A 419 3.69 11.86 -41.63
N LYS A 420 4.45 12.87 -42.09
CA LYS A 420 5.55 12.77 -43.04
C LYS A 420 6.68 11.86 -42.57
N ASP A 421 7.07 12.00 -41.30
CA ASP A 421 8.11 11.16 -40.70
C ASP A 421 7.53 10.33 -39.51
N LYS A 422 6.90 9.21 -39.85
CA LYS A 422 6.22 8.31 -38.91
C LYS A 422 7.11 7.89 -37.73
N LYS A 423 8.42 7.62 -37.98
CA LYS A 423 9.35 7.17 -36.91
C LYS A 423 9.60 8.28 -35.92
N ARG A 424 9.79 9.49 -36.41
CA ARG A 424 10.02 10.66 -35.58
C ARG A 424 8.77 11.03 -34.77
N THR A 425 7.62 11.07 -35.43
CA THR A 425 6.33 11.31 -34.79
C THR A 425 6.06 10.28 -33.69
N ALA A 426 6.29 8.99 -33.97
CA ALA A 426 6.12 7.92 -32.99
C ALA A 426 7.02 8.13 -31.73
N VAL A 427 8.29 8.51 -31.92
CA VAL A 427 9.21 8.78 -30.79
C VAL A 427 8.71 9.94 -29.93
N VAL A 428 8.24 11.04 -30.56
CA VAL A 428 7.67 12.17 -29.83
C VAL A 428 6.43 11.79 -29.05
N LEU A 429 5.48 11.12 -29.73
CA LEU A 429 4.22 10.68 -29.14
C LEU A 429 4.45 9.70 -27.99
N LEU A 430 5.29 8.68 -28.18
CA LEU A 430 5.60 7.70 -27.15
C LEU A 430 6.30 8.34 -25.95
N SER A 431 7.19 9.30 -26.18
CA SER A 431 7.87 9.98 -25.08
C SER A 431 6.93 10.86 -24.26
N LEU A 432 6.02 11.60 -24.91
CA LEU A 432 4.99 12.37 -24.21
C LEU A 432 4.00 11.45 -23.49
N ALA A 433 3.51 10.44 -24.20
CA ALA A 433 2.56 9.48 -23.64
C ALA A 433 3.13 8.72 -22.45
N ALA A 434 4.40 8.31 -22.50
CA ALA A 434 5.07 7.64 -21.37
C ALA A 434 5.11 8.55 -20.13
N SER A 435 5.49 9.81 -20.29
CA SER A 435 5.51 10.76 -19.16
C SER A 435 4.11 11.02 -18.60
N LEU A 436 3.10 11.14 -19.46
CA LEU A 436 1.71 11.33 -19.05
C LEU A 436 1.14 10.06 -18.39
N SER A 437 1.52 8.88 -18.87
CA SER A 437 1.08 7.59 -18.29
C SER A 437 1.67 7.39 -16.89
N VAL A 438 2.94 7.76 -16.68
CA VAL A 438 3.54 7.70 -15.34
C VAL A 438 2.87 8.69 -14.38
N TYR A 439 2.61 9.91 -14.87
CA TYR A 439 1.84 10.88 -14.12
C TYR A 439 0.50 10.30 -13.68
N LEU A 440 -0.27 9.77 -14.63
CA LEU A 440 -1.58 9.18 -14.38
C LEU A 440 -1.51 8.01 -13.37
N CYS A 441 -0.54 7.13 -13.55
CA CYS A 441 -0.31 5.99 -12.65
C CYS A 441 -0.04 6.46 -11.21
N ILE A 442 0.90 7.38 -11.01
CA ILE A 442 1.25 7.86 -9.67
C ILE A 442 0.08 8.61 -9.02
N VAL A 443 -0.62 9.46 -9.78
CA VAL A 443 -1.74 10.23 -9.23
C VAL A 443 -2.91 9.31 -8.85
N THR A 444 -3.21 8.31 -9.67
CA THR A 444 -4.23 7.29 -9.36
C THR A 444 -3.87 6.49 -8.10
N MET A 445 -2.58 6.12 -7.96
CA MET A 445 -2.10 5.44 -6.76
C MET A 445 -2.15 6.32 -5.51
N LEU A 446 -1.80 7.60 -5.62
CA LEU A 446 -1.91 8.54 -4.51
C LEU A 446 -3.35 8.75 -4.06
N ASP A 447 -4.27 8.83 -5.01
CA ASP A 447 -5.71 8.99 -4.75
C ASP A 447 -6.29 7.77 -4.02
N SER A 448 -5.89 6.57 -4.43
CA SER A 448 -6.30 5.34 -3.75
C SER A 448 -5.75 5.21 -2.32
N GLN A 449 -4.67 5.89 -2.01
CA GLN A 449 -4.08 5.94 -0.66
C GLN A 449 -4.55 7.18 0.13
N ALA A 450 -5.42 8.01 -0.41
CA ALA A 450 -5.96 9.15 0.31
C ALA A 450 -6.82 8.66 1.50
N ALA A 451 -6.70 9.32 2.65
CA ALA A 451 -7.36 8.91 3.87
C ALA A 451 -8.87 8.71 3.69
N ARG A 452 -9.54 9.65 3.02
CA ARG A 452 -10.98 9.55 2.72
C ARG A 452 -11.33 8.35 1.84
N THR A 453 -10.50 8.05 0.82
CA THR A 453 -10.71 6.90 -0.06
C THR A 453 -10.58 5.58 0.72
N ILE A 454 -9.60 5.51 1.62
CA ILE A 454 -9.39 4.34 2.48
C ILE A 454 -10.59 4.14 3.40
N VAL A 455 -11.01 5.18 4.11
CA VAL A 455 -12.12 5.07 5.08
C VAL A 455 -13.42 4.73 4.37
N SER A 456 -13.73 5.38 3.24
CA SER A 456 -14.95 5.09 2.47
C SER A 456 -14.98 3.68 1.86
N ASN A 457 -13.85 2.95 1.86
CA ASN A 457 -13.80 1.56 1.39
C ASN A 457 -14.29 0.55 2.43
N TYR A 458 -14.20 0.86 3.72
CA TYR A 458 -14.64 -0.03 4.79
C TYR A 458 -15.77 0.54 5.67
N MET A 459 -16.08 1.82 5.54
CA MET A 459 -17.13 2.48 6.29
C MET A 459 -18.05 3.26 5.32
N ASP A 460 -19.25 2.75 5.09
CA ASP A 460 -20.24 3.34 4.18
C ASP A 460 -21.18 4.35 4.89
N THR A 461 -21.20 4.31 6.24
CA THR A 461 -21.89 5.27 7.11
C THR A 461 -20.93 6.34 7.61
N ASP A 462 -21.44 7.53 7.98
CA ASP A 462 -20.59 8.61 8.46
C ASP A 462 -20.21 8.48 9.94
N MET A 463 -21.14 7.92 10.75
CA MET A 463 -20.92 7.68 12.18
C MET A 463 -21.68 6.44 12.65
N VAL A 464 -21.08 5.68 13.57
CA VAL A 464 -21.74 4.57 14.27
C VAL A 464 -21.61 4.81 15.76
N ILE A 465 -22.73 4.96 16.46
CA ILE A 465 -22.79 5.09 17.91
C ILE A 465 -23.11 3.73 18.51
N LYS A 466 -22.36 3.32 19.54
CA LYS A 466 -22.50 2.03 20.21
C LYS A 466 -22.96 2.21 21.65
N ASN A 467 -23.75 1.28 22.10
CA ASN A 467 -24.18 1.16 23.49
C ASN A 467 -23.26 0.20 24.25
N ASP A 468 -22.31 0.73 25.00
CA ASP A 468 -21.31 -0.09 25.70
C ASP A 468 -21.93 -0.85 26.89
N THR A 469 -23.11 -0.47 27.37
CA THR A 469 -23.80 -1.25 28.39
C THR A 469 -24.26 -2.61 27.88
N ALA A 470 -24.50 -2.74 26.58
CA ALA A 470 -24.93 -4.00 25.97
C ALA A 470 -23.91 -5.14 26.11
N CYS A 471 -22.61 -4.79 26.27
CA CYS A 471 -21.52 -5.75 26.43
C CYS A 471 -21.16 -6.05 27.90
N LYS A 472 -21.89 -5.48 28.89
CA LYS A 472 -21.63 -5.78 30.30
C LYS A 472 -22.01 -7.23 30.64
N GLU A 473 -21.20 -7.87 31.50
CA GLU A 473 -21.37 -9.28 31.85
C GLU A 473 -22.74 -9.54 32.49
N LYS A 474 -23.14 -8.66 33.41
CA LYS A 474 -24.41 -8.82 34.13
C LYS A 474 -25.58 -8.23 33.34
N SER A 475 -26.60 -9.03 33.12
CA SER A 475 -27.82 -8.63 32.40
C SER A 475 -28.50 -7.38 33.03
N GLU A 476 -28.50 -7.28 34.37
CA GLU A 476 -29.04 -6.12 35.14
C GLU A 476 -28.31 -4.80 34.88
N ASP A 477 -27.07 -4.83 34.41
CA ASP A 477 -26.28 -3.63 34.08
C ASP A 477 -26.48 -3.16 32.65
N ARG A 478 -27.20 -3.95 31.81
CA ARG A 478 -27.50 -3.64 30.42
C ARG A 478 -28.72 -2.74 30.33
N ARG A 479 -28.60 -1.66 29.56
CA ARG A 479 -29.67 -0.64 29.45
C ARG A 479 -29.84 -0.21 28.01
N ASP A 480 -31.05 0.08 27.62
CA ASP A 480 -31.32 0.70 26.32
C ASP A 480 -31.08 2.21 26.39
N ILE A 481 -29.82 2.62 26.27
CA ILE A 481 -29.41 4.04 26.29
C ILE A 481 -29.55 4.72 24.95
N LEU A 482 -29.69 3.95 23.85
CA LEU A 482 -30.01 4.40 22.50
C LEU A 482 -31.50 4.17 22.19
N ASP A 483 -32.37 4.57 23.10
CA ASP A 483 -33.80 4.37 22.99
C ASP A 483 -34.44 5.16 21.83
N ASP A 484 -35.70 4.87 21.50
CA ASP A 484 -36.41 5.52 20.40
C ASP A 484 -36.43 7.06 20.53
N SER A 485 -36.40 7.61 21.75
CA SER A 485 -36.39 9.06 22.00
C SER A 485 -35.03 9.67 21.64
N PHE A 486 -33.96 9.01 22.02
CA PHE A 486 -32.59 9.44 21.70
C PHE A 486 -32.33 9.34 20.19
N VAL A 487 -32.67 8.20 19.59
CA VAL A 487 -32.53 8.00 18.13
C VAL A 487 -33.36 9.01 17.35
N LYS A 488 -34.56 9.39 17.87
CA LYS A 488 -35.38 10.42 17.25
C LYS A 488 -34.69 11.80 17.28
N SER A 489 -34.05 12.16 18.38
CA SER A 489 -33.32 13.43 18.47
C SER A 489 -32.18 13.52 17.44
N ILE A 490 -31.50 12.39 17.15
CA ILE A 490 -30.49 12.30 16.07
C ILE A 490 -31.14 12.49 14.71
N LYS A 491 -32.30 11.82 14.46
CA LYS A 491 -33.03 11.93 13.18
C LYS A 491 -33.56 13.33 12.89
N GLU A 492 -33.87 14.10 13.91
CA GLU A 492 -34.36 15.48 13.78
C GLU A 492 -33.25 16.49 13.46
N ASN A 493 -31.98 16.09 13.52
CA ASN A 493 -30.88 16.94 13.12
C ASN A 493 -30.92 17.19 11.61
N ALA A 494 -30.80 18.46 11.20
CA ALA A 494 -30.93 18.89 9.80
C ALA A 494 -29.81 18.35 8.89
N GLY A 495 -28.66 17.98 9.45
CA GLY A 495 -27.52 17.42 8.73
C GLY A 495 -27.61 15.90 8.50
N VAL A 496 -28.53 15.21 9.18
CA VAL A 496 -28.68 13.75 9.13
C VAL A 496 -29.66 13.36 8.01
N SER A 497 -29.25 12.43 7.16
CA SER A 497 -30.08 11.90 6.05
C SER A 497 -30.77 10.59 6.41
N GLU A 498 -30.06 9.67 7.06
CA GLU A 498 -30.54 8.33 7.39
C GLU A 498 -30.00 7.88 8.76
N VAL A 499 -30.82 7.14 9.49
CA VAL A 499 -30.43 6.55 10.78
C VAL A 499 -31.00 5.14 10.87
N HIS A 500 -30.12 4.15 11.05
CA HIS A 500 -30.45 2.73 11.17
C HIS A 500 -29.99 2.22 12.52
N SER A 501 -30.89 1.55 13.25
CA SER A 501 -30.59 1.00 14.56
C SER A 501 -30.60 -0.52 14.50
N MET A 502 -29.60 -1.12 15.13
CA MET A 502 -29.48 -2.55 15.34
C MET A 502 -29.86 -2.84 16.79
N ILE A 503 -30.84 -3.68 16.99
CA ILE A 503 -31.32 -4.08 18.31
C ILE A 503 -30.91 -5.51 18.62
N PHE A 504 -30.81 -5.84 19.90
CA PHE A 504 -30.58 -7.22 20.31
C PHE A 504 -31.43 -7.62 21.51
N ALA A 505 -31.64 -8.93 21.61
CA ALA A 505 -32.21 -9.56 22.77
C ALA A 505 -31.32 -10.74 23.20
N GLU A 506 -31.14 -10.91 24.49
CA GLU A 506 -30.42 -12.05 25.04
C GLU A 506 -31.30 -13.29 24.94
N ILE A 507 -30.73 -14.35 24.38
CA ILE A 507 -31.41 -15.62 24.12
C ILE A 507 -30.58 -16.79 24.59
N THR A 508 -31.26 -17.92 24.76
CA THR A 508 -30.66 -19.25 24.81
C THR A 508 -31.07 -20.06 23.58
N VAL A 509 -30.27 -21.00 23.19
CA VAL A 509 -30.61 -21.98 22.16
C VAL A 509 -30.71 -23.34 22.86
N PRO A 510 -31.92 -23.86 23.11
CA PRO A 510 -32.08 -25.14 23.75
C PRO A 510 -31.39 -26.25 22.97
N TRP A 511 -30.87 -27.25 23.69
CA TRP A 511 -30.24 -28.38 23.05
C TRP A 511 -31.21 -29.15 22.17
N GLU A 512 -30.78 -29.50 21.00
CA GLU A 512 -31.45 -30.43 20.10
C GLU A 512 -30.37 -31.16 19.27
N PRO A 513 -30.67 -32.38 18.78
CA PRO A 513 -29.63 -33.29 18.24
C PRO A 513 -29.15 -32.94 16.82
N ASP A 514 -29.89 -32.11 16.07
CA ASP A 514 -29.57 -31.85 14.66
C ASP A 514 -28.62 -30.68 14.49
N PHE A 515 -29.04 -29.46 14.82
CA PHE A 515 -28.24 -28.24 14.60
C PHE A 515 -27.46 -27.82 15.85
N ALA A 516 -28.12 -27.68 17.00
CA ALA A 516 -27.48 -27.18 18.22
C ALA A 516 -26.34 -28.08 18.72
N GLU A 517 -26.54 -29.44 18.71
CA GLU A 517 -25.47 -30.36 19.05
C GLU A 517 -24.26 -30.27 18.12
N MET A 518 -24.52 -30.17 16.81
CA MET A 518 -23.46 -30.01 15.80
C MET A 518 -22.68 -28.72 16.02
N TRP A 519 -23.38 -27.60 16.21
CA TRP A 519 -22.78 -26.31 16.46
C TRP A 519 -21.89 -26.30 17.70
N MET A 520 -22.42 -26.76 18.82
CA MET A 520 -21.71 -26.79 20.09
C MET A 520 -20.48 -27.69 20.06
N LYS A 521 -20.55 -28.84 19.38
CA LYS A 521 -19.37 -29.67 19.18
C LYS A 521 -18.27 -28.97 18.46
N GLU A 522 -18.61 -28.24 17.38
CA GLU A 522 -17.64 -27.51 16.58
C GLU A 522 -17.10 -26.30 17.35
N PHE A 523 -17.98 -25.57 18.06
CA PHE A 523 -17.58 -24.44 18.89
C PHE A 523 -16.54 -24.84 19.95
N TYR A 524 -16.83 -25.97 20.68
CA TYR A 524 -15.88 -26.47 21.68
C TYR A 524 -14.59 -26.95 21.06
N ALA A 525 -14.66 -27.62 19.90
CA ALA A 525 -13.46 -28.08 19.18
C ALA A 525 -12.57 -26.91 18.71
N LYS A 526 -13.16 -25.78 18.37
CA LYS A 526 -12.47 -24.60 17.82
C LYS A 526 -11.98 -23.64 18.91
N TRP A 527 -12.84 -23.33 19.88
CA TRP A 527 -12.60 -22.22 20.79
C TRP A 527 -12.33 -22.62 22.26
N MET A 528 -12.77 -23.82 22.69
CA MET A 528 -12.70 -24.18 24.08
C MET A 528 -11.54 -25.13 24.36
N SER A 529 -10.91 -24.96 25.54
CA SER A 529 -9.81 -25.82 26.00
C SER A 529 -10.29 -27.16 26.59
N ILE A 530 -11.59 -27.28 26.79
CA ILE A 530 -12.23 -28.51 27.33
C ILE A 530 -13.09 -29.17 26.23
N PRO A 531 -13.16 -30.51 26.18
CA PRO A 531 -14.00 -31.17 25.19
C PRO A 531 -15.49 -31.03 25.50
N TYR A 532 -16.31 -30.82 24.46
CA TYR A 532 -17.77 -30.72 24.58
C TYR A 532 -18.44 -31.84 25.41
N SER A 533 -17.89 -33.04 25.37
CA SER A 533 -18.42 -34.16 26.16
C SER A 533 -18.48 -33.92 27.67
N LYS A 534 -17.69 -32.97 28.22
CA LYS A 534 -17.75 -32.63 29.64
C LYS A 534 -18.92 -31.70 29.95
N GLU A 535 -19.30 -30.84 29.03
CA GLU A 535 -20.31 -29.80 29.19
C GLU A 535 -21.65 -30.18 28.56
N LYS A 536 -21.68 -31.26 27.76
CA LYS A 536 -22.89 -31.67 27.06
C LYS A 536 -24.09 -31.84 27.97
N HIS A 537 -23.90 -32.49 29.14
CA HIS A 537 -24.98 -32.73 30.08
C HIS A 537 -25.47 -31.43 30.72
N GLU A 538 -24.58 -30.50 31.00
CA GLU A 538 -24.90 -29.16 31.49
C GLU A 538 -25.73 -28.40 30.45
N TYR A 539 -25.27 -28.37 29.20
CA TYR A 539 -26.00 -27.73 28.11
C TYR A 539 -27.40 -28.34 27.88
N GLN A 540 -27.52 -29.66 28.02
CA GLN A 540 -28.80 -30.33 27.85
C GLN A 540 -29.84 -29.98 28.95
N ASN A 541 -29.39 -29.80 30.18
CA ASN A 541 -30.25 -29.55 31.32
C ASN A 541 -30.37 -28.07 31.71
N HIS A 542 -29.37 -27.29 31.44
CA HIS A 542 -29.22 -25.90 31.84
C HIS A 542 -28.77 -25.02 30.67
N PRO A 543 -29.55 -24.92 29.56
CA PRO A 543 -29.18 -24.10 28.41
C PRO A 543 -29.02 -22.64 28.76
N GLU A 544 -29.59 -22.15 29.87
CA GLU A 544 -29.44 -20.83 30.41
C GLU A 544 -27.99 -20.45 30.79
N ASN A 545 -27.13 -21.45 31.02
CA ASN A 545 -25.70 -21.23 31.26
C ASN A 545 -24.90 -20.98 29.96
N PHE A 546 -25.56 -21.07 28.81
CA PHE A 546 -24.97 -20.93 27.49
C PHE A 546 -25.73 -19.88 26.67
N GLY A 547 -25.60 -18.62 27.08
CA GLY A 547 -26.31 -17.52 26.44
C GLY A 547 -25.82 -17.23 25.01
N SER A 548 -26.69 -16.63 24.20
CA SER A 548 -26.42 -16.11 22.87
C SER A 548 -27.26 -14.85 22.60
N SER A 549 -27.17 -14.33 21.38
CA SER A 549 -27.83 -13.08 20.98
C SER A 549 -28.76 -13.31 19.79
N LEU A 550 -29.94 -12.71 19.85
CA LEU A 550 -30.85 -12.49 18.71
C LEU A 550 -30.74 -11.03 18.28
N ILE A 551 -30.20 -10.80 17.10
CA ILE A 551 -29.98 -9.47 16.54
C ILE A 551 -31.15 -9.11 15.61
N GLY A 552 -31.69 -7.91 15.75
CA GLY A 552 -32.72 -7.33 14.89
C GLY A 552 -32.14 -6.26 13.97
N ILE A 553 -32.31 -6.44 12.69
CA ILE A 553 -31.89 -5.47 11.66
C ILE A 553 -33.10 -4.99 10.86
N ASP A 554 -33.04 -3.75 10.39
CA ASP A 554 -34.11 -3.16 9.57
C ASP A 554 -34.03 -3.65 8.10
N GLU A 555 -34.96 -3.19 7.28
CA GLU A 555 -35.06 -3.56 5.86
C GLU A 555 -33.86 -3.17 5.03
N GLN A 556 -33.26 -2.02 5.31
CA GLN A 556 -32.10 -1.50 4.54
C GLN A 556 -30.83 -2.22 4.92
N GLU A 557 -30.62 -2.45 6.19
CA GLU A 557 -29.50 -3.24 6.68
C GLU A 557 -29.58 -4.69 6.19
N PHE A 558 -30.79 -5.25 6.11
CA PHE A 558 -31.01 -6.56 5.50
C PHE A 558 -30.59 -6.55 4.01
N ASP A 559 -30.98 -5.55 3.23
CA ASP A 559 -30.63 -5.47 1.81
C ASP A 559 -29.10 -5.40 1.64
N TYR A 560 -28.40 -4.68 2.52
CA TYR A 560 -26.94 -4.64 2.54
C TYR A 560 -26.33 -6.00 2.85
N LEU A 561 -26.73 -6.62 3.97
CA LEU A 561 -26.22 -7.92 4.38
C LEU A 561 -26.52 -9.02 3.36
N ASN A 562 -27.75 -9.02 2.80
CA ASN A 562 -28.19 -10.02 1.84
C ASN A 562 -27.38 -9.99 0.52
N ASN A 563 -26.85 -8.82 0.13
CA ASN A 563 -25.98 -8.69 -1.03
C ASN A 563 -24.59 -9.34 -0.80
N SER A 564 -24.17 -9.48 0.44
CA SER A 564 -22.90 -10.12 0.81
C SER A 564 -23.02 -11.65 0.98
N LEU A 565 -24.23 -12.17 1.11
CA LEU A 565 -24.46 -13.59 1.32
C LEU A 565 -24.18 -14.41 0.04
N THR A 566 -23.60 -15.59 0.23
CA THR A 566 -23.41 -16.57 -0.86
C THR A 566 -24.75 -17.01 -1.47
N HIS A 567 -25.78 -17.12 -0.62
CA HIS A 567 -27.15 -17.50 -0.99
C HIS A 567 -28.13 -16.40 -0.55
N PRO A 568 -28.48 -15.46 -1.44
CA PRO A 568 -29.43 -14.38 -1.11
C PRO A 568 -30.81 -14.94 -0.70
N ILE A 569 -31.37 -14.34 0.34
CA ILE A 569 -32.65 -14.70 0.95
C ILE A 569 -33.77 -13.81 0.38
N LYS A 570 -35.00 -14.35 0.30
CA LYS A 570 -36.15 -13.53 -0.06
C LYS A 570 -36.50 -12.58 1.09
N LYS A 571 -36.58 -11.29 0.79
CA LYS A 571 -36.89 -10.25 1.75
C LYS A 571 -38.20 -10.49 2.51
N GLU A 572 -39.24 -10.95 1.81
CA GLU A 572 -40.57 -11.23 2.38
C GLU A 572 -40.51 -12.36 3.45
N ASP A 573 -39.68 -13.39 3.22
CA ASP A 573 -39.52 -14.51 4.16
C ASP A 573 -38.75 -14.06 5.41
N PHE A 574 -37.71 -13.22 5.24
CA PHE A 574 -36.96 -12.62 6.34
C PHE A 574 -37.84 -11.69 7.20
N LEU A 575 -38.54 -10.75 6.57
CA LEU A 575 -39.42 -9.80 7.28
C LEU A 575 -40.55 -10.50 8.00
N SER A 576 -41.07 -11.61 7.45
CA SER A 576 -42.13 -12.41 8.10
C SER A 576 -41.63 -13.17 9.35
N GLY A 577 -40.32 -13.25 9.59
CA GLY A 577 -39.72 -14.00 10.70
C GLY A 577 -39.83 -15.51 10.58
N LYS A 578 -39.97 -16.02 9.34
CA LYS A 578 -39.90 -17.47 9.09
C LYS A 578 -38.46 -17.96 9.01
N VAL A 579 -37.57 -17.09 8.48
CA VAL A 579 -36.18 -17.41 8.23
C VAL A 579 -35.24 -16.47 8.99
N CYS A 580 -34.02 -16.91 9.20
CA CYS A 580 -32.96 -16.12 9.84
C CYS A 580 -31.63 -16.29 9.12
N ILE A 581 -30.68 -15.42 9.47
CA ILE A 581 -29.26 -15.50 9.14
C ILE A 581 -28.51 -15.86 10.42
N VAL A 582 -27.47 -16.69 10.31
CA VAL A 582 -26.65 -17.09 11.44
C VAL A 582 -25.21 -16.60 11.23
N TYR A 583 -24.59 -16.03 12.27
CA TYR A 583 -23.17 -15.72 12.27
C TYR A 583 -22.33 -16.96 12.54
N ARG A 584 -21.43 -17.31 11.59
CA ARG A 584 -20.64 -18.56 11.65
C ARG A 584 -19.60 -18.60 12.76
N ASN A 585 -19.18 -17.48 13.28
CA ASN A 585 -18.19 -17.36 14.36
C ASN A 585 -16.85 -18.08 14.08
N GLY A 586 -16.40 -18.08 12.82
CA GLY A 586 -15.15 -18.74 12.40
C GLY A 586 -15.13 -20.26 12.56
N LEU A 587 -16.28 -20.91 12.72
CA LEU A 587 -16.38 -22.36 12.83
C LEU A 587 -16.16 -23.04 11.48
N ASP A 588 -15.61 -24.25 11.49
CA ASP A 588 -15.33 -25.06 10.29
C ASP A 588 -16.60 -25.80 9.80
N LEU A 589 -17.73 -25.09 9.75
CA LEU A 589 -19.00 -25.58 9.25
C LEU A 589 -19.28 -25.00 7.85
N SER A 590 -19.64 -25.86 6.91
CA SER A 590 -20.01 -25.42 5.58
C SER A 590 -21.45 -24.85 5.54
N ASP A 591 -21.76 -24.04 4.55
CA ASP A 591 -23.14 -23.55 4.32
C ASP A 591 -24.13 -24.73 4.21
N ALA A 592 -23.73 -25.84 3.58
CA ALA A 592 -24.54 -27.03 3.43
C ALA A 592 -24.87 -27.73 4.78
N ASP A 593 -24.03 -27.56 5.79
CA ASP A 593 -24.28 -28.11 7.14
C ASP A 593 -25.28 -27.29 7.94
N ILE A 594 -25.43 -25.97 7.58
CA ILE A 594 -26.20 -25.00 8.34
C ILE A 594 -27.52 -24.65 7.64
N ILE A 595 -27.48 -24.33 6.34
CA ILE A 595 -28.64 -23.85 5.58
C ILE A 595 -29.71 -24.94 5.47
N GLY A 596 -30.99 -24.53 5.68
CA GLY A 596 -32.16 -25.42 5.66
C GLY A 596 -32.47 -26.10 6.99
N LYS A 597 -31.59 -25.95 7.99
CA LYS A 597 -31.87 -26.45 9.35
C LYS A 597 -32.71 -25.44 10.13
N ASN A 598 -33.37 -25.95 11.17
CA ASN A 598 -34.13 -25.12 12.10
C ASN A 598 -33.29 -24.79 13.33
N VAL A 599 -33.39 -23.58 13.80
CA VAL A 599 -32.86 -23.13 15.09
C VAL A 599 -33.98 -22.58 15.94
N THR A 600 -34.12 -23.11 17.16
CA THR A 600 -35.08 -22.61 18.14
C THR A 600 -34.34 -21.82 19.19
N CYS A 601 -34.80 -20.61 19.49
CA CYS A 601 -34.30 -19.80 20.59
C CYS A 601 -35.40 -19.58 21.63
N ALA A 602 -34.97 -19.39 22.87
CA ALA A 602 -35.82 -18.98 24.00
C ALA A 602 -35.27 -17.64 24.54
N LEU A 603 -36.15 -16.81 25.08
CA LEU A 603 -35.67 -15.59 25.77
C LEU A 603 -34.91 -16.03 27.04
N TYR A 604 -33.79 -15.31 27.30
CA TYR A 604 -32.97 -15.60 28.49
C TYR A 604 -33.75 -15.47 29.78
N GLU A 605 -34.59 -14.44 29.90
CA GLU A 605 -35.44 -14.19 31.08
C GLU A 605 -36.69 -15.09 31.17
N ASP A 606 -37.16 -15.61 30.03
CA ASP A 606 -38.35 -16.46 29.96
C ASP A 606 -38.12 -17.64 28.97
N GLN A 607 -37.64 -18.73 29.50
CA GLN A 607 -37.34 -19.97 28.75
C GLN A 607 -38.57 -20.63 28.12
N GLN A 608 -39.79 -20.20 28.51
CA GLN A 608 -41.05 -20.73 27.94
C GLN A 608 -41.42 -19.99 26.64
N THR A 609 -40.97 -18.75 26.49
CA THR A 609 -41.18 -17.98 25.25
C THR A 609 -40.13 -18.38 24.23
N THR A 610 -40.56 -19.20 23.27
CA THR A 610 -39.66 -19.77 22.23
C THR A 610 -40.09 -19.33 20.83
N LYS A 611 -39.08 -19.23 19.94
CA LYS A 611 -39.29 -19.01 18.52
C LYS A 611 -38.33 -19.87 17.68
N THR A 612 -38.88 -20.43 16.64
CA THR A 612 -38.12 -21.26 15.70
C THR A 612 -38.00 -20.57 14.37
N PHE A 613 -36.80 -20.55 13.83
CA PHE A 613 -36.48 -20.02 12.50
C PHE A 613 -35.90 -21.14 11.64
N THR A 614 -36.14 -21.05 10.33
CA THR A 614 -35.35 -21.82 9.36
C THR A 614 -34.14 -21.00 8.97
N ILE A 615 -32.94 -21.56 9.02
CA ILE A 615 -31.69 -20.87 8.63
C ILE A 615 -31.60 -20.88 7.11
N GLU A 616 -31.66 -19.71 6.47
CA GLU A 616 -31.48 -19.57 5.01
C GLU A 616 -30.21 -18.83 4.63
N GLY A 617 -29.54 -18.18 5.60
CA GLY A 617 -28.29 -17.46 5.35
C GLY A 617 -27.25 -17.69 6.43
N VAL A 618 -25.99 -17.57 6.02
CA VAL A 618 -24.82 -17.63 6.91
C VAL A 618 -23.92 -16.45 6.57
N THR A 619 -23.51 -15.70 7.60
CA THR A 619 -22.57 -14.61 7.46
C THR A 619 -21.32 -14.84 8.30
N ASP A 620 -20.18 -14.37 7.80
CA ASP A 620 -18.91 -14.32 8.54
C ASP A 620 -18.60 -12.89 9.05
N GLU A 621 -19.51 -11.94 8.80
CA GLU A 621 -19.36 -10.56 9.23
C GLU A 621 -19.63 -10.38 10.73
N ASN A 622 -18.58 -10.09 11.50
CA ASN A 622 -18.64 -9.87 12.93
C ASN A 622 -19.34 -8.55 13.34
N TYR A 623 -19.64 -7.67 12.39
CA TYR A 623 -20.37 -6.43 12.60
C TYR A 623 -21.71 -6.65 13.31
N TYR A 624 -22.36 -7.79 13.04
CA TYR A 624 -23.69 -8.14 13.59
C TYR A 624 -23.62 -8.86 14.94
N THR A 625 -22.48 -8.84 15.61
CA THR A 625 -22.36 -9.49 16.92
C THR A 625 -22.54 -8.49 18.06
N ALA A 626 -23.23 -8.94 19.13
CA ALA A 626 -23.28 -8.23 20.41
C ALA A 626 -22.31 -8.91 21.40
N LEU A 627 -22.81 -9.94 22.09
CA LEU A 627 -21.98 -10.82 22.92
C LEU A 627 -21.72 -12.11 22.17
N LEU A 628 -20.46 -12.55 22.14
CA LEU A 628 -20.11 -13.86 21.60
C LEU A 628 -20.60 -14.94 22.55
N GLY A 629 -21.68 -15.62 22.18
CA GLY A 629 -22.20 -16.76 22.90
C GLY A 629 -21.60 -18.07 22.44
N TYR A 630 -21.85 -19.13 23.21
CA TYR A 630 -21.52 -20.49 22.81
C TYR A 630 -22.42 -20.98 21.65
N PRO A 631 -23.77 -20.86 21.73
CA PRO A 631 -24.66 -21.10 20.60
C PRO A 631 -24.54 -19.99 19.54
N PRO A 632 -25.12 -20.20 18.36
CA PRO A 632 -25.03 -19.24 17.28
C PRO A 632 -25.75 -17.94 17.61
N THR A 633 -25.16 -16.81 17.20
CA THR A 633 -25.86 -15.53 17.10
C THR A 633 -26.84 -15.59 15.92
N ILE A 634 -28.11 -15.27 16.19
CA ILE A 634 -29.19 -15.31 15.20
C ILE A 634 -29.51 -13.88 14.76
N ILE A 635 -29.61 -13.64 13.47
CA ILE A 635 -29.96 -12.34 12.88
C ILE A 635 -31.34 -12.47 12.23
N ALA A 636 -32.29 -11.65 12.64
CA ALA A 636 -33.66 -11.61 12.15
C ALA A 636 -34.14 -10.18 11.91
N SER A 637 -35.37 -10.00 11.40
CA SER A 637 -35.95 -8.67 11.26
C SER A 637 -36.17 -8.00 12.63
N ASP A 638 -35.88 -6.72 12.73
CA ASP A 638 -36.11 -5.89 13.92
C ASP A 638 -37.55 -5.96 14.42
N GLN A 639 -38.52 -6.01 13.53
CA GLN A 639 -39.94 -6.14 13.86
C GLN A 639 -40.24 -7.46 14.57
N VAL A 640 -39.57 -8.52 14.15
CA VAL A 640 -39.68 -9.85 14.77
C VAL A 640 -39.08 -9.81 16.16
N VAL A 641 -37.90 -9.22 16.32
CA VAL A 641 -37.22 -9.11 17.62
C VAL A 641 -38.04 -8.25 18.59
N LYS A 642 -38.55 -7.10 18.16
CA LYS A 642 -39.44 -6.23 18.94
C LYS A 642 -40.74 -6.92 19.40
N THR A 643 -41.23 -7.86 18.59
CA THR A 643 -42.43 -8.62 18.94
C THR A 643 -42.14 -9.79 19.89
N PHE A 644 -40.94 -10.40 19.74
CA PHE A 644 -40.53 -11.56 20.51
C PHE A 644 -40.00 -11.17 21.89
N ALA A 645 -39.13 -10.12 21.95
CA ALA A 645 -38.58 -9.61 23.20
C ALA A 645 -39.32 -8.35 23.67
N ASN A 646 -39.78 -8.32 24.93
CA ASN A 646 -40.54 -7.21 25.49
C ASN A 646 -39.73 -5.88 25.55
N HIS A 647 -38.46 -5.95 25.74
CA HIS A 647 -37.54 -4.78 25.83
C HIS A 647 -36.20 -5.10 25.17
N PRO A 648 -36.13 -5.17 23.82
CA PRO A 648 -34.84 -5.32 23.16
C PRO A 648 -33.97 -4.07 23.37
N ILE A 649 -32.68 -4.26 23.49
CA ILE A 649 -31.71 -3.18 23.70
C ILE A 649 -31.15 -2.75 22.37
N THR A 650 -31.04 -1.46 22.11
CA THR A 650 -30.35 -0.95 20.93
C THR A 650 -28.85 -1.09 21.13
N LEU A 651 -28.24 -1.93 20.30
CA LEU A 651 -26.81 -2.24 20.33
C LEU A 651 -25.99 -1.10 19.76
N LYS A 652 -26.39 -0.64 18.60
CA LYS A 652 -25.72 0.47 17.86
C LYS A 652 -26.67 1.15 16.89
N THR A 653 -26.32 2.37 16.55
CA THR A 653 -27.04 3.20 15.58
C THR A 653 -26.06 3.76 14.56
N SER A 654 -26.30 3.44 13.30
CA SER A 654 -25.53 3.91 12.15
C SER A 654 -26.18 5.16 11.55
N ILE A 655 -25.40 6.16 11.24
CA ILE A 655 -25.88 7.50 10.82
C ILE A 655 -25.21 7.86 9.49
N LYS A 656 -26.00 8.33 8.53
CA LYS A 656 -25.54 8.98 7.30
C LYS A 656 -25.88 10.45 7.32
N TYR A 657 -24.94 11.28 6.89
CA TYR A 657 -25.15 12.71 6.73
C TYR A 657 -25.63 13.05 5.32
N HIS A 658 -26.29 14.21 5.16
CA HIS A 658 -26.61 14.73 3.82
C HIS A 658 -25.36 15.07 3.01
N LYS A 659 -24.28 15.42 3.69
CA LYS A 659 -22.99 15.73 3.09
C LYS A 659 -21.92 14.90 3.79
N GLU A 660 -21.26 14.04 3.04
CA GLU A 660 -20.15 13.24 3.58
C GLU A 660 -19.07 14.13 4.23
N TYR A 661 -18.51 13.67 5.34
CA TYR A 661 -17.49 14.39 6.12
C TYR A 661 -17.96 15.76 6.65
N ASP A 662 -19.23 15.88 7.03
CA ASP A 662 -19.81 17.09 7.62
C ASP A 662 -19.46 17.21 9.11
N ARG A 663 -18.40 17.99 9.39
CA ARG A 663 -17.91 18.21 10.76
C ARG A 663 -18.90 18.94 11.65
N ASP A 664 -19.73 19.81 11.09
CA ASP A 664 -20.70 20.59 11.87
C ASP A 664 -21.80 19.64 12.39
N THR A 665 -22.34 18.80 11.51
CA THR A 665 -23.31 17.76 11.89
C THR A 665 -22.73 16.78 12.92
N GLU A 666 -21.48 16.35 12.73
CA GLU A 666 -20.82 15.45 13.69
C GLU A 666 -20.67 16.08 15.06
N GLN A 667 -20.24 17.34 15.15
CA GLN A 667 -20.11 18.04 16.43
C GLN A 667 -21.45 18.22 17.14
N GLU A 668 -22.53 18.47 16.41
CA GLU A 668 -23.88 18.55 16.98
C GLU A 668 -24.31 17.20 17.59
N ILE A 669 -24.03 16.08 16.91
CA ILE A 669 -24.32 14.74 17.41
C ILE A 669 -23.45 14.40 18.62
N LEU A 670 -22.15 14.71 18.58
CA LEU A 670 -21.24 14.50 19.71
C LEU A 670 -21.69 15.31 20.94
N SER A 671 -22.17 16.54 20.74
CA SER A 671 -22.73 17.35 21.82
C SER A 671 -23.96 16.70 22.47
N LEU A 672 -24.84 16.06 21.65
CA LEU A 672 -25.99 15.30 22.17
C LEU A 672 -25.55 14.10 23.02
N LEU A 673 -24.45 13.42 22.64
CA LEU A 673 -23.89 12.31 23.41
C LEU A 673 -23.28 12.81 24.73
N GLU A 674 -22.53 13.91 24.70
CA GLU A 674 -21.89 14.50 25.87
C GLU A 674 -22.88 15.07 26.89
N GLU A 675 -24.02 15.63 26.44
CA GLU A 675 -25.08 16.17 27.26
C GLU A 675 -25.98 15.08 27.88
N SER A 676 -25.89 13.84 27.41
CA SER A 676 -26.65 12.71 27.95
C SER A 676 -26.17 12.27 29.31
N ASP A 677 -27.10 11.88 30.19
CA ASP A 677 -26.79 11.25 31.48
C ASP A 677 -25.96 9.96 31.35
N ASN A 678 -25.95 9.35 30.18
CA ASN A 678 -25.23 8.12 29.84
C ASN A 678 -23.94 8.36 29.04
N ALA A 679 -23.39 9.57 29.02
CA ALA A 679 -22.27 9.97 28.18
C ALA A 679 -21.04 9.02 28.26
N LYS A 680 -20.82 8.37 29.39
CA LYS A 680 -19.70 7.44 29.64
C LYS A 680 -19.93 6.02 29.11
N ASP A 681 -21.16 5.69 28.79
CA ASP A 681 -21.59 4.37 28.33
C ASP A 681 -21.78 4.34 26.80
N PHE A 682 -21.44 5.43 26.08
CA PHE A 682 -21.37 5.47 24.62
C PHE A 682 -19.95 5.37 24.14
N SER A 683 -19.75 4.62 23.08
CA SER A 683 -18.59 4.72 22.21
C SER A 683 -19.05 4.97 20.76
N TRP A 684 -18.14 5.48 19.92
CA TRP A 684 -18.47 5.75 18.53
C TRP A 684 -17.31 5.47 17.60
N GLU A 685 -17.65 5.24 16.37
CA GLU A 685 -16.74 5.21 15.24
C GLU A 685 -17.13 6.33 14.29
N SER A 686 -16.20 7.16 13.88
CA SER A 686 -16.44 8.29 12.99
C SER A 686 -15.59 8.20 11.74
N LYS A 687 -16.24 8.33 10.59
CA LYS A 687 -15.59 8.42 9.28
C LYS A 687 -14.61 9.59 9.20
N ILE A 688 -14.91 10.68 9.91
CA ILE A 688 -14.07 11.89 9.96
C ILE A 688 -12.85 11.64 10.86
N GLU A 689 -13.04 11.08 12.05
CA GLU A 689 -11.94 10.79 12.98
C GLU A 689 -10.97 9.77 12.38
N ASP A 690 -11.48 8.69 11.80
CA ASP A 690 -10.68 7.67 11.12
C ASP A 690 -9.86 8.28 9.97
N ALA A 691 -10.49 9.15 9.15
CA ALA A 691 -9.78 9.84 8.08
C ALA A 691 -8.69 10.78 8.62
N ASP A 692 -8.98 11.51 9.71
CA ASP A 692 -7.99 12.39 10.36
C ASP A 692 -6.83 11.59 10.98
N GLU A 693 -7.11 10.41 11.56
CA GLU A 693 -6.07 9.52 12.08
C GLU A 693 -5.17 8.97 10.97
N ILE A 694 -5.77 8.51 9.88
CA ILE A 694 -5.04 8.04 8.71
C ILE A 694 -4.22 9.18 8.10
N GLU A 695 -4.79 10.39 7.97
CA GLU A 695 -4.07 11.56 7.46
C GLU A 695 -2.89 11.94 8.35
N LYS A 696 -3.07 11.92 9.67
CA LYS A 696 -1.97 12.12 10.65
C LYS A 696 -0.89 11.03 10.54
N ALA A 697 -1.30 9.77 10.35
CA ALA A 697 -0.39 8.65 10.17
C ALA A 697 0.39 8.75 8.85
N GLN A 698 -0.27 9.16 7.76
CA GLN A 698 0.35 9.37 6.45
C GLN A 698 1.30 10.58 6.43
N GLY A 699 1.04 11.59 7.24
CA GLY A 699 1.87 12.80 7.35
C GLY A 699 2.09 13.47 5.98
N ASN A 700 3.36 13.63 5.57
CA ASN A 700 3.72 14.30 4.31
C ASN A 700 3.86 13.35 3.10
N MET A 701 3.43 12.10 3.19
CA MET A 701 3.52 11.14 2.08
C MET A 701 2.88 11.62 0.77
N PRO A 702 1.65 12.17 0.76
CA PRO A 702 1.04 12.67 -0.48
C PRO A 702 1.87 13.79 -1.14
N GLN A 703 2.48 14.68 -0.36
CA GLN A 703 3.31 15.77 -0.85
C GLN A 703 4.58 15.27 -1.54
N LEU A 704 5.16 14.16 -1.05
CA LEU A 704 6.31 13.52 -1.68
C LEU A 704 5.93 12.90 -3.03
N GLY A 705 4.78 12.23 -3.10
CA GLY A 705 4.23 11.74 -4.35
C GLY A 705 4.04 12.85 -5.38
N ILE A 706 3.47 13.98 -4.99
CA ILE A 706 3.34 15.17 -5.83
C ILE A 706 4.72 15.67 -6.28
N GLY A 707 5.73 15.69 -5.42
CA GLY A 707 7.10 16.05 -5.76
C GLY A 707 7.68 15.19 -6.88
N ILE A 708 7.51 13.87 -6.80
CA ILE A 708 7.93 12.92 -7.85
C ILE A 708 7.19 13.20 -9.15
N VAL A 709 5.89 13.41 -9.08
CA VAL A 709 5.03 13.75 -10.23
C VAL A 709 5.51 15.02 -10.93
N LEU A 710 5.83 16.07 -10.18
CA LEU A 710 6.34 17.34 -10.75
C LEU A 710 7.68 17.15 -11.47
N ILE A 711 8.59 16.33 -10.92
CA ILE A 711 9.88 16.03 -11.57
C ILE A 711 9.65 15.26 -12.88
N LEU A 712 8.77 14.28 -12.89
CA LEU A 712 8.44 13.51 -14.09
C LEU A 712 7.75 14.37 -15.15
N ALA A 713 6.84 15.26 -14.74
CA ALA A 713 6.21 16.23 -15.62
C ALA A 713 7.25 17.15 -16.25
N PHE A 714 8.21 17.64 -15.46
CA PHE A 714 9.30 18.47 -15.96
C PHE A 714 10.17 17.75 -16.99
N ILE A 715 10.49 16.47 -16.76
CA ILE A 715 11.22 15.64 -17.75
C ILE A 715 10.40 15.51 -19.04
N GLY A 716 9.10 15.27 -18.95
CA GLY A 716 8.21 15.19 -20.10
C GLY A 716 8.18 16.49 -20.93
N ILE A 717 8.05 17.63 -20.24
CA ILE A 717 8.08 18.97 -20.86
C ILE A 717 9.43 19.24 -21.53
N MET A 718 10.53 18.96 -20.85
CA MET A 718 11.88 19.13 -21.39
C MET A 718 12.09 18.28 -22.65
N ASN A 719 11.59 17.04 -22.64
CA ASN A 719 11.69 16.15 -23.78
C ASN A 719 10.89 16.67 -24.97
N TYR A 720 9.65 17.09 -24.76
CA TYR A 720 8.83 17.69 -25.82
C TYR A 720 9.47 18.96 -26.36
N MET A 721 9.88 19.90 -25.50
CA MET A 721 10.50 21.18 -25.88
C MET A 721 11.74 20.93 -26.73
N ASN A 722 12.65 20.06 -26.28
CA ASN A 722 13.87 19.76 -27.03
C ASN A 722 13.56 19.14 -28.40
N THR A 723 12.65 18.17 -28.45
CA THR A 723 12.26 17.51 -29.68
C THR A 723 11.60 18.48 -30.66
N PHE A 724 10.71 19.33 -30.18
CA PHE A 724 9.99 20.30 -30.99
C PHE A 724 10.94 21.37 -31.55
N VAL A 725 11.82 21.97 -30.71
CA VAL A 725 12.83 22.94 -31.14
C VAL A 725 13.72 22.40 -32.26
N VAL A 726 14.24 21.16 -32.05
CA VAL A 726 15.10 20.51 -33.07
C VAL A 726 14.28 20.16 -34.33
N ASN A 727 13.01 19.81 -34.16
CA ASN A 727 12.12 19.58 -35.31
C ASN A 727 12.00 20.83 -36.18
N VAL A 728 11.68 21.96 -35.57
CA VAL A 728 11.55 23.22 -36.27
C VAL A 728 12.88 23.64 -36.90
N GLN A 729 14.00 23.55 -36.16
CA GLN A 729 15.34 23.87 -36.67
C GLN A 729 15.72 23.03 -37.92
N SER A 730 15.41 21.72 -37.91
CA SER A 730 15.74 20.84 -39.05
C SER A 730 14.92 21.14 -40.31
N ARG A 731 13.81 21.85 -40.19
CA ARG A 731 12.90 22.26 -41.25
C ARG A 731 12.96 23.75 -41.59
N MET A 732 13.97 24.44 -41.07
CA MET A 732 14.09 25.87 -41.19
C MET A 732 14.06 26.34 -42.67
N THR A 733 14.76 25.61 -43.56
CA THR A 733 14.78 25.90 -44.99
C THR A 733 13.39 25.74 -45.61
N GLU A 734 12.65 24.66 -45.25
CA GLU A 734 11.26 24.46 -45.77
C GLU A 734 10.35 25.61 -45.29
N LEU A 735 10.44 26.02 -44.03
CA LEU A 735 9.67 27.13 -43.48
C LEU A 735 10.01 28.46 -44.15
N SER A 736 11.31 28.71 -44.41
CA SER A 736 11.76 29.92 -45.11
C SER A 736 11.32 29.93 -46.57
N VAL A 737 11.29 28.79 -47.26
CA VAL A 737 10.74 28.66 -48.62
C VAL A 737 9.25 28.95 -48.62
N MET A 738 8.47 28.42 -47.65
CA MET A 738 7.04 28.72 -47.53
C MET A 738 6.78 30.22 -47.32
N GLU A 739 7.63 30.89 -46.50
CA GLU A 739 7.59 32.35 -46.30
C GLU A 739 7.92 33.09 -47.61
N SER A 740 8.91 32.65 -48.38
CA SER A 740 9.28 33.21 -49.66
C SER A 740 8.20 33.05 -50.73
N ILE A 741 7.35 32.04 -50.65
CA ILE A 741 6.22 31.81 -51.58
C ILE A 741 4.97 32.60 -51.14
N GLY A 742 5.03 33.33 -49.98
CA GLY A 742 3.97 34.24 -49.57
C GLY A 742 3.18 33.80 -48.33
N MET A 743 3.57 32.73 -47.59
CA MET A 743 3.00 32.45 -46.27
C MET A 743 3.37 33.55 -45.27
N THR A 744 2.37 34.07 -44.59
CA THR A 744 2.62 35.08 -43.55
C THR A 744 3.20 34.44 -42.28
N PRO A 745 3.96 35.18 -41.44
CA PRO A 745 4.47 34.73 -40.13
C PRO A 745 3.37 34.18 -39.22
N LYS A 746 2.18 34.81 -39.22
CA LYS A 746 1.01 34.33 -38.48
C LYS A 746 0.47 32.98 -38.95
N GLN A 747 0.52 32.71 -40.25
CA GLN A 747 0.12 31.42 -40.83
C GLN A 747 1.11 30.31 -40.48
N LEU A 748 2.43 30.62 -40.54
CA LEU A 748 3.49 29.67 -40.13
C LEU A 748 3.40 29.36 -38.65
N LEU A 749 3.23 30.38 -37.81
CA LEU A 749 3.01 30.19 -36.37
C LEU A 749 1.75 29.32 -36.10
N GLY A 750 0.64 29.64 -36.77
CA GLY A 750 -0.61 28.87 -36.68
C GLY A 750 -0.45 27.44 -37.13
N MET A 751 0.43 27.14 -38.10
CA MET A 751 0.78 25.76 -38.50
C MET A 751 1.55 25.04 -37.41
N LEU A 752 2.58 25.65 -36.80
CA LEU A 752 3.40 25.07 -35.74
C LEU A 752 2.57 24.83 -34.46
N VAL A 753 1.70 25.76 -34.09
CA VAL A 753 0.79 25.57 -32.93
C VAL A 753 -0.14 24.40 -33.15
N ARG A 754 -0.71 24.22 -34.36
CA ARG A 754 -1.56 23.06 -34.69
C ARG A 754 -0.79 21.76 -34.66
N GLU A 755 0.48 21.75 -35.10
CA GLU A 755 1.35 20.58 -34.93
C GLU A 755 1.50 20.22 -33.44
N GLY A 756 1.69 21.21 -32.56
CA GLY A 756 1.74 21.01 -31.11
C GLY A 756 0.45 20.40 -30.55
N VAL A 757 -0.71 20.93 -30.97
CA VAL A 757 -2.02 20.39 -30.57
C VAL A 757 -2.20 18.94 -31.03
N LEU A 758 -1.77 18.61 -32.26
CA LEU A 758 -1.83 17.24 -32.77
C LEU A 758 -0.93 16.29 -31.98
N TYR A 759 0.26 16.72 -31.55
CA TYR A 759 1.12 15.95 -30.68
C TYR A 759 0.48 15.72 -29.31
N ALA A 760 -0.11 16.76 -28.69
CA ALA A 760 -0.81 16.63 -27.42
C ALA A 760 -2.00 15.64 -27.54
N GLY A 761 -2.87 15.83 -28.52
CA GLY A 761 -4.02 14.94 -28.76
C GLY A 761 -3.61 13.48 -29.02
N GLY A 762 -2.58 13.29 -29.85
CA GLY A 762 -2.03 11.96 -30.12
C GLY A 762 -1.40 11.30 -28.88
N ALA A 763 -0.68 12.06 -28.06
CA ALA A 763 -0.11 11.57 -26.81
C ALA A 763 -1.21 11.16 -25.81
N TRP A 764 -2.25 11.99 -25.67
CA TRP A 764 -3.40 11.66 -24.82
C TRP A 764 -4.17 10.43 -25.31
N LEU A 765 -4.31 10.25 -26.62
CA LEU A 765 -4.94 9.04 -27.16
C LEU A 765 -4.14 7.79 -26.75
N VAL A 766 -2.82 7.82 -26.84
CA VAL A 766 -1.96 6.70 -26.40
C VAL A 766 -2.03 6.53 -24.87
N THR A 767 -2.03 7.62 -24.10
CA THR A 767 -2.12 7.58 -22.63
C THR A 767 -3.46 6.98 -22.17
N LEU A 768 -4.58 7.41 -22.76
CA LEU A 768 -5.92 6.92 -22.39
C LEU A 768 -6.20 5.48 -22.84
N THR A 769 -5.42 4.96 -23.80
CA THR A 769 -5.53 3.56 -24.22
C THR A 769 -4.48 2.68 -23.57
N VAL A 770 -3.23 2.76 -24.04
CA VAL A 770 -2.13 1.92 -23.53
C VAL A 770 -1.71 2.34 -22.12
N GLY A 771 -1.62 3.64 -21.87
CA GLY A 771 -1.21 4.17 -20.55
C GLY A 771 -2.19 3.80 -19.44
N MET A 772 -3.50 3.92 -19.73
CA MET A 772 -4.55 3.52 -18.78
C MET A 772 -4.50 2.02 -18.50
N GLY A 773 -4.29 1.19 -19.52
CA GLY A 773 -4.14 -0.26 -19.34
C GLY A 773 -2.95 -0.62 -18.45
N VAL A 774 -1.81 0.03 -18.64
CA VAL A 774 -0.63 -0.15 -17.77
C VAL A 774 -0.90 0.35 -16.35
N THR A 775 -1.58 1.49 -16.22
CA THR A 775 -1.97 2.04 -14.90
C THR A 775 -2.89 1.06 -14.17
N TYR A 776 -3.89 0.50 -14.85
CA TYR A 776 -4.79 -0.50 -14.26
C TYR A 776 -4.05 -1.76 -13.79
N LEU A 777 -3.16 -2.31 -14.61
CA LEU A 777 -2.37 -3.50 -14.25
C LEU A 777 -1.45 -3.25 -13.05
N LEU A 778 -0.79 -2.08 -13.00
CA LEU A 778 0.04 -1.70 -11.86
C LEU A 778 -0.81 -1.44 -10.60
N TYR A 779 -1.97 -0.80 -10.78
CA TYR A 779 -2.91 -0.57 -9.70
C TYR A 779 -3.38 -1.88 -9.08
N GLU A 780 -3.87 -2.82 -9.90
CA GLU A 780 -4.34 -4.13 -9.45
C GLU A 780 -3.23 -4.91 -8.72
N SER A 781 -2.00 -4.84 -9.25
CA SER A 781 -0.86 -5.50 -8.60
C SER A 781 -0.45 -4.91 -7.25
N MET A 782 -0.81 -3.66 -6.95
CA MET A 782 -0.47 -2.96 -5.71
C MET A 782 -1.68 -2.73 -4.78
N ASN A 783 -2.87 -3.12 -5.21
CA ASN A 783 -4.12 -2.88 -4.50
C ASN A 783 -4.40 -3.96 -3.45
N TYR A 784 -3.59 -4.00 -2.38
CA TYR A 784 -3.78 -4.94 -1.27
C TYR A 784 -5.01 -4.65 -0.39
N ARG A 785 -5.61 -3.46 -0.54
CA ARG A 785 -6.79 -3.04 0.24
C ARG A 785 -8.12 -3.28 -0.47
N GLY A 786 -8.11 -3.80 -1.70
CA GLY A 786 -9.33 -4.06 -2.47
C GLY A 786 -10.11 -2.80 -2.88
N ILE A 787 -9.46 -1.61 -2.91
CA ILE A 787 -10.11 -0.36 -3.30
C ILE A 787 -10.46 -0.40 -4.79
N ALA A 788 -11.66 0.01 -5.16
CA ALA A 788 -12.10 0.05 -6.54
C ALA A 788 -11.24 0.99 -7.40
N PHE A 789 -10.90 0.56 -8.63
CA PHE A 789 -10.12 1.39 -9.55
C PHE A 789 -10.90 2.65 -9.94
N SER A 790 -10.38 3.80 -9.56
CA SER A 790 -10.92 5.10 -9.96
C SER A 790 -9.80 6.01 -10.44
N VAL A 791 -10.10 6.84 -11.42
CA VAL A 791 -9.14 7.83 -11.93
C VAL A 791 -9.58 9.21 -11.46
N PRO A 792 -8.74 9.94 -10.72
CA PRO A 792 -9.11 11.25 -10.21
C PRO A 792 -9.27 12.25 -11.35
N LEU A 793 -10.52 12.74 -11.55
CA LEU A 793 -10.87 13.60 -12.68
C LEU A 793 -10.19 14.97 -12.63
N LEU A 794 -10.05 15.58 -11.46
CA LEU A 794 -9.42 16.89 -11.29
C LEU A 794 -7.94 16.89 -11.72
N PRO A 795 -7.08 16.01 -11.20
CA PRO A 795 -5.70 15.87 -11.67
C PRO A 795 -5.59 15.50 -13.14
N LEU A 796 -6.50 14.67 -13.66
CA LEU A 796 -6.55 14.32 -15.08
C LEU A 796 -6.81 15.54 -15.95
N LEU A 797 -7.82 16.34 -15.63
CA LEU A 797 -8.16 17.57 -16.37
C LEU A 797 -7.03 18.61 -16.30
N PHE A 798 -6.38 18.72 -15.13
CA PHE A 798 -5.22 19.59 -14.94
C PHE A 798 -4.04 19.19 -15.83
N ALA A 799 -3.73 17.87 -15.91
CA ALA A 799 -2.70 17.35 -16.78
C ALA A 799 -3.03 17.58 -18.26
N VAL A 800 -4.29 17.40 -18.67
CA VAL A 800 -4.76 17.75 -20.03
C VAL A 800 -4.50 19.23 -20.32
N GLY A 801 -4.97 20.11 -19.44
CA GLY A 801 -4.80 21.55 -19.59
C GLY A 801 -3.34 21.98 -19.72
N ILE A 802 -2.47 21.50 -18.80
CA ILE A 802 -1.03 21.79 -18.83
C ILE A 802 -0.36 21.25 -20.09
N SER A 803 -0.67 20.02 -20.50
CA SER A 803 -0.04 19.41 -21.67
C SER A 803 -0.40 20.16 -22.95
N PHE A 804 -1.66 20.57 -23.14
CA PHE A 804 -2.06 21.40 -24.26
C PHE A 804 -1.42 22.80 -24.22
N LEU A 805 -1.35 23.41 -23.04
CA LEU A 805 -0.70 24.69 -22.84
C LEU A 805 0.80 24.62 -23.23
N VAL A 806 1.52 23.62 -22.74
CA VAL A 806 2.93 23.40 -23.07
C VAL A 806 3.09 23.16 -24.57
N CYS A 807 2.26 22.27 -25.15
CA CYS A 807 2.31 21.95 -26.58
C CYS A 807 1.93 23.11 -27.51
N THR A 808 1.28 24.15 -27.02
CA THR A 808 1.01 25.39 -27.74
C THR A 808 2.07 26.47 -27.49
N MET A 809 2.54 26.61 -26.25
CA MET A 809 3.54 27.64 -25.88
C MET A 809 4.93 27.35 -26.45
N VAL A 810 5.37 26.10 -26.48
CA VAL A 810 6.70 25.72 -27.02
C VAL A 810 6.85 26.09 -28.50
N PRO A 811 5.89 25.80 -29.39
CA PRO A 811 5.89 26.32 -30.75
C PRO A 811 6.03 27.86 -30.85
N VAL A 812 5.26 28.59 -30.03
CA VAL A 812 5.31 30.06 -30.00
C VAL A 812 6.69 30.57 -29.59
N LEU A 813 7.22 30.06 -28.49
CA LEU A 813 8.57 30.43 -28.02
C LEU A 813 9.65 30.08 -29.04
N THR A 814 9.54 28.91 -29.66
CA THR A 814 10.48 28.48 -30.69
C THR A 814 10.45 29.41 -31.88
N TRP A 815 9.27 29.83 -32.33
CA TRP A 815 9.09 30.76 -33.44
C TRP A 815 9.70 32.14 -33.12
N ILE A 816 9.40 32.70 -31.93
CA ILE A 816 9.94 34.01 -31.49
C ILE A 816 11.48 33.96 -31.46
N ILE A 817 12.08 32.88 -31.00
CA ILE A 817 13.55 32.75 -30.97
C ILE A 817 14.10 32.66 -32.39
N LEU A 818 13.41 32.04 -33.30
CA LEU A 818 13.83 31.86 -34.69
C LEU A 818 13.69 33.16 -35.51
N GLU A 819 12.61 33.93 -35.28
CA GLU A 819 12.36 35.21 -35.95
C GLU A 819 13.43 36.25 -35.59
N LYS A 820 13.96 36.20 -34.35
CA LYS A 820 15.08 37.08 -33.91
C LYS A 820 16.43 36.71 -34.53
N ASN A 821 16.60 35.55 -35.18
CA ASN A 821 17.91 35.04 -35.62
C ASN A 821 18.21 35.35 -37.11
N GLY A 822 17.71 36.43 -37.69
CA GLY A 822 18.10 36.90 -39.04
C GLY A 822 16.95 36.95 -40.04
N THR A 823 17.24 37.59 -41.18
CA THR A 823 16.34 37.75 -42.33
C THR A 823 16.06 36.40 -43.04
N VAL A 824 14.96 36.31 -43.80
CA VAL A 824 14.59 35.08 -44.56
C VAL A 824 15.76 34.62 -45.44
N VAL A 825 16.50 35.59 -46.05
CA VAL A 825 17.64 35.31 -46.94
C VAL A 825 18.82 34.73 -46.15
N GLU A 826 19.10 35.24 -44.93
CA GLU A 826 20.16 34.71 -44.10
C GLU A 826 19.82 33.31 -43.57
N ARG A 827 18.52 33.03 -43.31
CA ARG A 827 18.04 31.70 -42.90
C ARG A 827 18.16 30.65 -44.01
N ILE A 828 18.05 31.07 -45.27
CA ILE A 828 18.26 30.20 -46.45
C ILE A 828 19.77 30.03 -46.72
N LYS A 829 20.57 31.08 -46.61
CA LYS A 829 22.03 31.03 -46.84
C LYS A 829 22.82 30.39 -45.71
N GLY A 830 22.37 30.45 -44.51
CA GLY A 830 23.02 29.82 -43.32
C GLY A 830 23.02 28.30 -43.32
N VAL A 831 22.52 27.65 -44.37
CA VAL A 831 22.53 26.20 -44.59
C VAL A 831 23.56 25.83 -45.64
N GLU A 832 24.15 26.77 -46.38
CA GLU A 832 25.33 26.52 -47.23
C GLU A 832 26.61 26.59 -46.35
#